data_a14d568e102d52125aff20da437b034c
#
_entry.id   a14d568e102d52125aff20da437b034c
#
_cell.length_a   1.000
_cell.length_b   1.000
_cell.length_c   1.000
_cell.angle_alpha   90.00
_cell.angle_beta   90.00
_cell.angle_gamma   90.00
#
_symmetry.space_group_name_H-M   'P 1'
#
loop_
_entity.id
_entity.type
_entity.pdbx_description
1 polymer ?
#
loop_
_entity_poly.entity_id
_entity_poly.type
_entity_poly.pdbx_seq_one_letter_code
_entity_poly.pdbx_strand_id
1 'polypeptide(L)'
;MSNNVIKVALVGQPNVGKSMLINSISNARLRVGNFSGVTVTKEEVFLDYKGYKIEITDLPGAYSLNEYTLEEKVTKEFLDNSPYDIILNVLDSTNLERNLFLTSELLALDKKMIIALNMIDEAQNESIQIDEKQLGKILGKPCFKTSAAKNIGIKELVEAIVKKFEDNKLPTKLIFSDVIEEEIENISQLFKDTGFKTACTYRELSLKLLKEDKQTYKMFHDEPIWVKLQPVLNNAFEHMYLHYNTKNTEDIFNDEKFAFSKGAVTETVKQTIATKKTLTEKIDSILIHKIFGIPIFLFLMWGIFQLTFVLGNIPMDMIDTFFASLIDGTKQLFGDNEISSMIGDGAIAGVGAVILFLPNIVILFFGITLLETTGYMSRVAFLLDGFFHKFGLHGKSFIPLVTGFGCSVPAYMAARTLKNEKDRLLTLFIIGFMSCGARLPIYVLFTGAFFAPENAGNIIFLIYISGGILGLVAAKVLKIVVFKSEDEPFVMEMPKYRMPSLKLIWHTVSNQAYMYLKKAGTYILAASLLIWFASNYPKYPLIQEDFTSKIEQAKSAEEQNKLTDELALYNLENSYLGKIGKFSEPLFVPLGYDWKMTIALETGLAAKEIVVSTLGILYGLGDGSDENSKGLVEKIKDNIPFASAVSFIVFVMIYLPCLAASMVFTREAGGWKYLVYLFTFTTVTAWVLAFIAYNITKLLV
;
A
#
# COMPACT_ATOMS: atom_id res chain seq x y z
N MET A 1 -13.82 9.43 -47.24
CA MET A 1 -13.87 10.40 -46.14
C MET A 1 -12.60 10.14 -45.31
N SER A 2 -11.59 11.01 -45.43
CA SER A 2 -10.33 10.88 -44.70
C SER A 2 -10.63 10.99 -43.22
N ASN A 3 -10.22 9.98 -42.47
CA ASN A 3 -10.31 9.98 -41.00
C ASN A 3 -9.45 11.13 -40.43
N ASN A 4 -10.06 12.26 -40.10
CA ASN A 4 -9.39 13.39 -39.43
C ASN A 4 -9.18 13.10 -37.93
N VAL A 5 -8.79 11.87 -37.59
CA VAL A 5 -8.48 11.47 -36.21
C VAL A 5 -6.96 11.39 -36.07
N ILE A 6 -6.42 12.14 -35.11
CA ILE A 6 -4.99 12.11 -34.74
C ILE A 6 -4.87 11.37 -33.41
N LYS A 7 -4.15 10.25 -33.40
CA LYS A 7 -3.91 9.46 -32.19
C LYS A 7 -2.57 9.84 -31.57
N VAL A 8 -2.60 10.28 -30.34
CA VAL A 8 -1.44 10.75 -29.60
C VAL A 8 -1.18 9.85 -28.38
N ALA A 9 0.02 9.29 -28.29
CA ALA A 9 0.50 8.58 -27.11
C ALA A 9 1.19 9.58 -26.16
N LEU A 10 0.62 9.83 -24.99
CA LEU A 10 1.23 10.69 -23.97
C LEU A 10 2.16 9.88 -23.09
N VAL A 11 3.45 10.20 -23.12
CA VAL A 11 4.52 9.47 -22.41
C VAL A 11 5.30 10.43 -21.52
N GLY A 12 5.81 9.93 -20.41
CA GLY A 12 6.70 10.69 -19.53
C GLY A 12 6.89 9.98 -18.20
N GLN A 13 7.89 10.40 -17.47
CA GLN A 13 8.18 9.82 -16.15
C GLN A 13 7.02 10.04 -15.16
N PRO A 14 6.95 9.31 -14.05
CA PRO A 14 6.04 9.62 -12.97
C PRO A 14 6.24 11.06 -12.48
N ASN A 15 5.16 11.71 -12.04
CA ASN A 15 5.16 13.05 -11.45
C ASN A 15 5.56 14.24 -12.36
N VAL A 16 5.74 14.06 -13.65
CA VAL A 16 6.00 15.16 -14.61
C VAL A 16 4.77 16.00 -14.94
N GLY A 17 3.61 15.67 -14.36
CA GLY A 17 2.36 16.40 -14.55
C GLY A 17 1.54 16.01 -15.77
N LYS A 18 1.65 14.77 -16.28
CA LYS A 18 0.88 14.24 -17.43
C LYS A 18 -0.63 14.45 -17.27
N SER A 19 -1.21 13.92 -16.20
CA SER A 19 -2.65 14.01 -15.95
C SER A 19 -3.13 15.46 -15.77
N MET A 20 -2.28 16.34 -15.20
CA MET A 20 -2.59 17.76 -15.11
C MET A 20 -2.55 18.43 -16.50
N LEU A 21 -1.58 18.06 -17.35
CA LEU A 21 -1.48 18.55 -18.72
C LEU A 21 -2.70 18.13 -19.55
N ILE A 22 -3.14 16.89 -19.45
CA ILE A 22 -4.36 16.40 -20.09
C ILE A 22 -5.57 17.22 -19.65
N ASN A 23 -5.76 17.42 -18.36
CA ASN A 23 -6.86 18.21 -17.82
C ASN A 23 -6.84 19.67 -18.32
N SER A 24 -5.65 20.22 -18.55
CA SER A 24 -5.50 21.57 -19.10
C SER A 24 -5.76 21.67 -20.61
N ILE A 25 -5.47 20.58 -21.35
CA ILE A 25 -5.76 20.49 -22.80
C ILE A 25 -7.26 20.31 -23.02
N SER A 26 -7.92 19.59 -22.12
CA SER A 26 -9.30 19.17 -22.33
C SER A 26 -10.26 20.00 -21.47
N ASN A 27 -11.05 20.85 -22.09
CA ASN A 27 -12.37 21.22 -21.53
C ASN A 27 -13.36 20.03 -21.58
N ALA A 28 -12.94 18.78 -21.49
CA ALA A 28 -13.40 17.70 -22.33
C ALA A 28 -13.78 16.40 -21.62
N ARG A 29 -14.24 15.50 -22.44
CA ARG A 29 -14.77 14.17 -22.16
C ARG A 29 -13.63 13.20 -21.86
N LEU A 30 -13.41 12.90 -20.58
CA LEU A 30 -12.48 11.89 -20.12
C LEU A 30 -13.17 10.51 -20.19
N ARG A 31 -12.52 9.53 -20.83
CA ARG A 31 -12.93 8.14 -20.79
C ARG A 31 -11.90 7.34 -19.99
N VAL A 32 -12.33 6.70 -18.91
CA VAL A 32 -11.48 5.87 -18.06
C VAL A 32 -11.78 4.40 -18.33
N GLY A 33 -10.74 3.61 -18.51
CA GLY A 33 -10.79 2.16 -18.69
C GLY A 33 -9.55 1.51 -18.10
N ASN A 34 -9.31 0.23 -18.40
CA ASN A 34 -8.06 -0.45 -18.07
C ASN A 34 -7.35 -0.89 -19.36
N PHE A 35 -6.03 -0.98 -19.31
CA PHE A 35 -5.29 -1.63 -20.40
C PHE A 35 -5.66 -3.10 -20.46
N SER A 36 -5.69 -3.66 -21.67
CA SER A 36 -6.12 -5.05 -21.89
C SER A 36 -5.25 -6.04 -21.10
N GLY A 37 -5.88 -6.86 -20.28
CA GLY A 37 -5.21 -7.92 -19.50
C GLY A 37 -4.48 -7.50 -18.22
N VAL A 38 -4.55 -6.22 -17.83
CA VAL A 38 -3.86 -5.71 -16.63
C VAL A 38 -4.76 -4.74 -15.83
N THR A 39 -4.43 -4.56 -14.55
CA THR A 39 -5.17 -3.66 -13.62
C THR A 39 -4.74 -2.19 -13.72
N VAL A 40 -3.96 -1.83 -14.73
CA VAL A 40 -3.48 -0.45 -14.95
C VAL A 40 -4.58 0.35 -15.64
N THR A 41 -4.90 1.52 -15.10
CA THR A 41 -5.92 2.42 -15.66
C THR A 41 -5.45 3.05 -16.96
N LYS A 42 -6.34 3.05 -17.96
CA LYS A 42 -6.18 3.73 -19.25
C LYS A 42 -7.08 4.97 -19.26
N GLU A 43 -6.52 6.14 -19.46
CA GLU A 43 -7.25 7.38 -19.61
C GLU A 43 -7.14 7.85 -21.06
N GLU A 44 -8.28 8.07 -21.70
CA GLU A 44 -8.39 8.58 -23.06
C GLU A 44 -9.14 9.91 -23.06
N VAL A 45 -8.57 10.90 -23.71
CA VAL A 45 -9.15 12.24 -23.84
C VAL A 45 -9.35 12.59 -25.29
N PHE A 46 -10.51 13.17 -25.59
CA PHE A 46 -10.88 13.58 -26.93
C PHE A 46 -11.01 15.10 -27.00
N LEU A 47 -10.37 15.69 -27.99
CA LEU A 47 -10.39 17.12 -28.25
C LEU A 47 -10.66 17.38 -29.74
N ASP A 48 -11.59 18.26 -30.05
CA ASP A 48 -11.82 18.74 -31.41
C ASP A 48 -11.07 20.07 -31.65
N TYR A 49 -10.13 20.09 -32.59
CA TYR A 49 -9.33 21.27 -32.92
C TYR A 49 -9.07 21.41 -34.41
N LYS A 50 -9.41 22.56 -35.00
CA LYS A 50 -9.23 22.91 -36.42
C LYS A 50 -9.73 21.82 -37.40
N GLY A 51 -10.83 21.14 -37.10
CA GLY A 51 -11.40 20.09 -37.95
C GLY A 51 -10.79 18.69 -37.76
N TYR A 52 -9.83 18.55 -36.88
CA TYR A 52 -9.28 17.27 -36.45
C TYR A 52 -9.84 16.82 -35.10
N LYS A 53 -10.10 15.55 -34.97
CA LYS A 53 -10.39 14.91 -33.68
C LYS A 53 -9.08 14.34 -33.13
N ILE A 54 -8.57 14.94 -32.05
CA ILE A 54 -7.34 14.49 -31.37
C ILE A 54 -7.72 13.54 -30.26
N GLU A 55 -7.21 12.33 -30.29
CA GLU A 55 -7.37 11.29 -29.28
C GLU A 55 -6.05 11.12 -28.54
N ILE A 56 -6.00 11.50 -27.26
CA ILE A 56 -4.79 11.41 -26.43
C ILE A 56 -4.97 10.26 -25.46
N THR A 57 -4.10 9.27 -25.52
CA THR A 57 -4.03 8.16 -24.57
C THR A 57 -2.92 8.45 -23.54
N ASP A 58 -3.28 8.56 -22.24
CA ASP A 58 -2.32 8.69 -21.16
C ASP A 58 -1.69 7.32 -20.86
N LEU A 59 -0.37 7.22 -21.02
CA LEU A 59 0.35 6.02 -20.69
C LEU A 59 0.88 6.09 -19.25
N PRO A 60 0.98 4.95 -18.56
CA PRO A 60 1.56 4.90 -17.22
C PRO A 60 2.94 5.55 -17.19
N GLY A 61 3.29 6.18 -16.07
CA GLY A 61 4.60 6.80 -15.90
C GLY A 61 5.71 5.75 -15.91
N ALA A 62 6.66 5.88 -16.81
CA ALA A 62 7.79 4.98 -16.96
C ALA A 62 9.11 5.74 -16.79
N TYR A 63 10.09 5.13 -16.14
CA TYR A 63 11.45 5.68 -16.07
C TYR A 63 12.30 5.23 -17.24
N SER A 64 12.03 4.02 -17.72
CA SER A 64 12.66 3.40 -18.89
C SER A 64 11.66 2.50 -19.61
N LEU A 65 12.05 1.94 -20.76
CA LEU A 65 11.28 0.93 -21.49
C LEU A 65 11.84 -0.49 -21.26
N ASN A 66 12.57 -0.73 -20.17
CA ASN A 66 13.26 -2.01 -19.89
C ASN A 66 12.38 -3.06 -19.19
N GLU A 67 11.06 -2.81 -19.01
CA GLU A 67 10.07 -3.75 -18.44
C GLU A 67 10.34 -4.18 -16.98
N TYR A 68 11.06 -3.38 -16.19
CA TYR A 68 11.29 -3.66 -14.77
C TYR A 68 10.02 -3.53 -13.93
N THR A 69 9.09 -2.65 -14.33
CA THR A 69 7.81 -2.45 -13.66
C THR A 69 6.65 -2.78 -14.58
N LEU A 70 5.48 -3.07 -13.99
CA LEU A 70 4.26 -3.35 -14.76
C LEU A 70 3.86 -2.15 -15.63
N GLU A 71 4.05 -0.94 -15.12
CA GLU A 71 3.78 0.30 -15.85
C GLU A 71 4.70 0.48 -17.06
N GLU A 72 5.99 0.18 -16.91
CA GLU A 72 6.96 0.22 -18.00
C GLU A 72 6.63 -0.80 -19.07
N LYS A 73 6.26 -2.02 -18.65
CA LYS A 73 5.83 -3.08 -19.56
C LYS A 73 4.59 -2.67 -20.36
N VAL A 74 3.55 -2.13 -19.68
CA VAL A 74 2.33 -1.66 -20.35
C VAL A 74 2.62 -0.53 -21.33
N THR A 75 3.49 0.41 -20.95
CA THR A 75 3.90 1.52 -21.80
C THR A 75 4.65 1.02 -23.04
N LYS A 76 5.59 0.09 -22.88
CA LYS A 76 6.33 -0.51 -23.99
C LYS A 76 5.41 -1.32 -24.89
N GLU A 77 4.58 -2.21 -24.36
CA GLU A 77 3.62 -3.00 -25.15
C GLU A 77 2.66 -2.11 -25.96
N PHE A 78 2.23 -0.98 -25.39
CA PHE A 78 1.41 -0.02 -26.12
C PHE A 78 2.17 0.64 -27.26
N LEU A 79 3.40 1.10 -27.02
CA LEU A 79 4.24 1.74 -28.02
C LEU A 79 4.67 0.80 -29.16
N ASP A 80 4.84 -0.49 -28.87
CA ASP A 80 5.21 -1.50 -29.85
C ASP A 80 3.99 -1.99 -30.66
N ASN A 81 2.81 -2.18 -30.04
CA ASN A 81 1.71 -2.94 -30.64
C ASN A 81 0.46 -2.11 -30.96
N SER A 82 0.32 -0.89 -30.43
CA SER A 82 -0.88 -0.07 -30.66
C SER A 82 -0.70 0.96 -31.76
N PRO A 83 -1.75 1.30 -32.52
CA PRO A 83 -1.67 2.34 -33.55
C PRO A 83 -1.72 3.73 -32.90
N TYR A 84 -0.69 4.53 -33.07
CA TYR A 84 -0.62 5.95 -32.76
C TYR A 84 0.17 6.71 -33.84
N ASP A 85 -0.11 8.00 -33.99
CA ASP A 85 0.49 8.85 -34.99
C ASP A 85 1.66 9.66 -34.45
N ILE A 86 1.54 10.12 -33.18
CA ILE A 86 2.50 11.04 -32.54
C ILE A 86 2.73 10.61 -31.10
N ILE A 87 3.97 10.70 -30.63
CA ILE A 87 4.36 10.63 -29.22
C ILE A 87 4.41 12.06 -28.67
N LEU A 88 3.65 12.34 -27.62
CA LEU A 88 3.79 13.55 -26.83
C LEU A 88 4.58 13.21 -25.56
N ASN A 89 5.86 13.53 -25.56
CA ASN A 89 6.73 13.27 -24.40
C ASN A 89 6.73 14.47 -23.46
N VAL A 90 6.32 14.25 -22.19
CA VAL A 90 6.24 15.28 -21.16
C VAL A 90 7.44 15.16 -20.22
N LEU A 91 8.20 16.24 -20.11
CA LEU A 91 9.38 16.35 -19.27
C LEU A 91 9.16 17.33 -18.13
N ASP A 92 9.71 17.03 -16.97
CA ASP A 92 9.82 17.97 -15.86
C ASP A 92 11.01 18.92 -16.09
N SER A 93 10.74 20.20 -16.32
CA SER A 93 11.73 21.24 -16.55
C SER A 93 12.66 21.49 -15.35
N THR A 94 12.28 21.07 -14.15
CA THR A 94 13.11 21.20 -12.95
C THR A 94 14.13 20.08 -12.80
N ASN A 95 13.93 18.95 -13.54
CA ASN A 95 14.80 17.78 -13.50
C ASN A 95 15.02 17.18 -14.89
N LEU A 96 15.50 18.02 -15.81
CA LEU A 96 15.55 17.70 -17.22
C LEU A 96 16.49 16.52 -17.53
N GLU A 97 17.67 16.46 -16.89
CA GLU A 97 18.66 15.40 -17.12
C GLU A 97 18.07 14.01 -16.96
N ARG A 98 17.38 13.80 -15.86
CA ARG A 98 16.73 12.53 -15.55
C ARG A 98 15.61 12.18 -16.53
N ASN A 99 14.84 13.19 -16.94
CA ASN A 99 13.72 12.97 -17.85
C ASN A 99 14.19 12.66 -19.28
N LEU A 100 15.34 13.21 -19.70
CA LEU A 100 15.94 12.95 -20.99
C LEU A 100 16.39 11.49 -21.15
N PHE A 101 16.60 10.76 -20.07
CA PHE A 101 16.91 9.33 -20.15
C PHE A 101 15.81 8.54 -20.85
N LEU A 102 14.55 8.70 -20.43
CA LEU A 102 13.40 8.10 -21.13
C LEU A 102 13.25 8.67 -22.54
N THR A 103 13.49 9.97 -22.71
CA THR A 103 13.39 10.63 -24.01
C THR A 103 14.35 9.99 -25.03
N SER A 104 15.58 9.64 -24.62
CA SER A 104 16.56 8.98 -25.48
C SER A 104 16.07 7.61 -25.98
N GLU A 105 15.31 6.88 -25.16
CA GLU A 105 14.69 5.61 -25.56
C GLU A 105 13.53 5.81 -26.55
N LEU A 106 12.71 6.85 -26.32
CA LEU A 106 11.62 7.20 -27.23
C LEU A 106 12.13 7.70 -28.59
N LEU A 107 13.29 8.41 -28.61
CA LEU A 107 13.93 8.84 -29.85
C LEU A 107 14.39 7.65 -30.70
N ALA A 108 14.76 6.54 -30.07
CA ALA A 108 15.19 5.32 -30.77
C ALA A 108 14.02 4.60 -31.48
N LEU A 109 12.75 4.93 -31.20
CA LEU A 109 11.57 4.34 -31.87
C LEU A 109 11.30 4.92 -33.28
N ASP A 110 12.07 5.92 -33.72
CA ASP A 110 11.91 6.58 -35.02
C ASP A 110 10.49 7.05 -35.37
N LYS A 111 9.71 7.47 -34.36
CA LYS A 111 8.33 7.97 -34.49
C LYS A 111 8.26 9.49 -34.49
N LYS A 112 7.14 10.04 -35.02
CA LYS A 112 6.83 11.47 -34.87
C LYS A 112 6.69 11.78 -33.38
N MET A 113 7.41 12.80 -32.89
CA MET A 113 7.43 13.15 -31.48
C MET A 113 7.41 14.67 -31.29
N ILE A 114 6.75 15.09 -30.21
CA ILE A 114 6.76 16.46 -29.68
C ILE A 114 7.14 16.38 -28.21
N ILE A 115 7.89 17.35 -27.75
CA ILE A 115 8.38 17.44 -26.37
C ILE A 115 7.72 18.60 -25.66
N ALA A 116 7.03 18.33 -24.55
CA ALA A 116 6.47 19.33 -23.66
C ALA A 116 7.37 19.49 -22.42
N LEU A 117 8.04 20.63 -22.29
CA LEU A 117 8.83 21.02 -21.13
C LEU A 117 7.85 21.61 -20.07
N ASN A 118 7.26 20.69 -19.29
CA ASN A 118 6.25 21.08 -18.29
C ASN A 118 6.90 21.61 -17.01
N MET A 119 6.11 22.22 -16.12
CA MET A 119 6.56 22.86 -14.88
C MET A 119 7.57 24.00 -15.12
N ILE A 120 7.47 24.71 -16.25
CA ILE A 120 8.40 25.80 -16.55
C ILE A 120 8.32 26.94 -15.54
N ASP A 121 7.18 27.14 -14.92
CA ASP A 121 7.00 28.10 -13.84
C ASP A 121 7.78 27.71 -12.56
N GLU A 122 7.86 26.44 -12.23
CA GLU A 122 8.71 25.95 -11.14
C GLU A 122 10.20 26.07 -11.49
N ALA A 123 10.59 25.72 -12.73
CA ALA A 123 11.97 25.89 -13.21
C ALA A 123 12.43 27.36 -13.16
N GLN A 124 11.56 28.29 -13.56
CA GLN A 124 11.85 29.73 -13.45
C GLN A 124 12.02 30.19 -12.01
N ASN A 125 11.20 29.70 -11.08
CA ASN A 125 11.35 30.01 -9.66
C ASN A 125 12.69 29.48 -9.08
N GLU A 126 13.24 28.43 -9.67
CA GLU A 126 14.55 27.86 -9.30
C GLU A 126 15.72 28.45 -10.10
N SER A 127 15.48 29.53 -10.83
CA SER A 127 16.48 30.18 -11.69
C SER A 127 17.09 29.25 -12.75
N ILE A 128 16.29 28.26 -13.20
CA ILE A 128 16.65 27.35 -14.30
C ILE A 128 16.09 27.95 -15.60
N GLN A 129 16.99 28.26 -16.52
CA GLN A 129 16.64 28.75 -17.86
C GLN A 129 16.98 27.68 -18.88
N ILE A 130 15.97 27.23 -19.65
CA ILE A 130 16.13 26.21 -20.68
C ILE A 130 16.01 26.88 -22.05
N ASP A 131 17.02 26.67 -22.91
CA ASP A 131 16.93 27.05 -24.32
C ASP A 131 16.17 25.95 -25.10
N GLU A 132 14.86 26.15 -25.26
CA GLU A 132 13.99 25.18 -25.94
C GLU A 132 14.35 24.98 -27.43
N LYS A 133 14.88 26.03 -28.09
CA LYS A 133 15.26 25.97 -29.51
C LYS A 133 16.54 25.13 -29.70
N GLN A 134 17.54 25.34 -28.84
CA GLN A 134 18.77 24.58 -28.88
C GLN A 134 18.52 23.13 -28.48
N LEU A 135 17.72 22.90 -27.43
CA LEU A 135 17.30 21.56 -27.03
C LEU A 135 16.55 20.83 -28.15
N GLY A 136 15.64 21.53 -28.84
CA GLY A 136 14.92 20.99 -29.98
C GLY A 136 15.84 20.61 -31.16
N LYS A 137 16.95 21.35 -31.38
CA LYS A 137 17.97 20.99 -32.39
C LYS A 137 18.76 19.74 -31.99
N ILE A 138 19.19 19.65 -30.73
CA ILE A 138 19.93 18.48 -30.21
C ILE A 138 19.07 17.21 -30.26
N LEU A 139 17.82 17.30 -29.84
CA LEU A 139 16.89 16.16 -29.83
C LEU A 139 16.28 15.88 -31.20
N GLY A 140 16.46 16.78 -32.20
CA GLY A 140 15.80 16.69 -33.51
C GLY A 140 14.27 16.71 -33.46
N LYS A 141 13.67 17.20 -32.37
CA LYS A 141 12.23 17.23 -32.12
C LYS A 141 11.80 18.61 -31.61
N PRO A 142 10.62 19.11 -31.97
CA PRO A 142 10.12 20.39 -31.47
C PRO A 142 9.85 20.31 -29.97
N CYS A 143 10.37 21.31 -29.22
CA CYS A 143 10.20 21.45 -27.78
C CYS A 143 9.31 22.67 -27.48
N PHE A 144 8.38 22.56 -26.54
CA PHE A 144 7.48 23.62 -26.12
C PHE A 144 7.49 23.76 -24.59
N LYS A 145 7.67 24.97 -24.12
CA LYS A 145 7.55 25.30 -22.70
C LYS A 145 6.11 25.31 -22.26
N THR A 146 5.76 24.53 -21.25
CA THR A 146 4.41 24.41 -20.74
C THR A 146 4.35 24.51 -19.23
N SER A 147 3.24 25.04 -18.69
CA SER A 147 2.86 24.90 -17.31
C SER A 147 1.38 24.51 -17.28
N ALA A 148 1.12 23.24 -17.00
CA ALA A 148 -0.24 22.74 -16.85
C ALA A 148 -0.99 23.44 -15.71
N ALA A 149 -0.31 23.78 -14.62
CA ALA A 149 -0.89 24.45 -13.46
C ALA A 149 -1.35 25.89 -13.80
N LYS A 150 -0.64 26.58 -14.69
CA LYS A 150 -0.92 27.97 -15.07
C LYS A 150 -1.49 28.14 -16.47
N ASN A 151 -1.80 27.03 -17.18
CA ASN A 151 -2.27 27.04 -18.57
C ASN A 151 -1.36 27.78 -19.56
N ILE A 152 -0.02 27.74 -19.34
CA ILE A 152 0.98 28.36 -20.21
C ILE A 152 1.40 27.38 -21.29
N GLY A 153 1.49 27.80 -22.56
CA GLY A 153 2.00 27.02 -23.69
C GLY A 153 1.08 25.87 -24.17
N ILE A 154 -0.15 25.75 -23.63
CA ILE A 154 -1.06 24.62 -23.94
C ILE A 154 -1.63 24.75 -25.36
N LYS A 155 -2.01 25.94 -25.78
CA LYS A 155 -2.58 26.19 -27.12
C LYS A 155 -1.54 25.93 -28.21
N GLU A 156 -0.34 26.41 -28.01
CA GLU A 156 0.81 26.23 -28.89
C GLU A 156 1.18 24.74 -29.02
N LEU A 157 1.07 23.98 -27.92
CA LEU A 157 1.31 22.54 -27.91
C LEU A 157 0.26 21.80 -28.77
N VAL A 158 -1.02 22.13 -28.60
CA VAL A 158 -2.11 21.52 -29.41
C VAL A 158 -1.96 21.86 -30.89
N GLU A 159 -1.61 23.10 -31.21
CA GLU A 159 -1.35 23.50 -32.61
C GLU A 159 -0.14 22.75 -33.19
N ALA A 160 0.89 22.54 -32.41
CA ALA A 160 2.06 21.76 -32.82
C ALA A 160 1.74 20.30 -33.11
N ILE A 161 0.78 19.68 -32.38
CA ILE A 161 0.32 18.31 -32.64
C ILE A 161 -0.27 18.22 -34.06
N VAL A 162 -1.17 19.13 -34.42
CA VAL A 162 -1.77 19.13 -35.76
C VAL A 162 -0.71 19.38 -36.84
N LYS A 163 0.15 20.37 -36.65
CA LYS A 163 1.22 20.68 -37.58
C LYS A 163 2.20 19.52 -37.77
N LYS A 164 2.53 18.79 -36.68
CA LYS A 164 3.42 17.62 -36.74
C LYS A 164 2.77 16.42 -37.42
N PHE A 165 1.45 16.28 -37.30
CA PHE A 165 0.68 15.27 -38.01
C PHE A 165 0.76 15.48 -39.54
N GLU A 166 0.58 16.74 -39.98
CA GLU A 166 0.61 17.14 -41.37
C GLU A 166 2.04 17.11 -41.99
N ASP A 167 3.09 17.16 -41.13
CA ASP A 167 4.48 17.13 -41.57
C ASP A 167 4.88 15.71 -42.07
N ASN A 168 5.22 15.56 -43.35
CA ASN A 168 5.64 14.30 -43.96
C ASN A 168 7.15 14.05 -43.87
N LYS A 169 7.91 14.90 -43.16
CA LYS A 169 9.35 14.67 -42.98
C LYS A 169 9.62 13.44 -42.14
N LEU A 170 10.62 12.66 -42.57
CA LEU A 170 11.10 11.54 -41.78
C LEU A 170 11.60 11.99 -40.40
N PRO A 171 11.35 11.22 -39.36
CA PRO A 171 11.82 11.56 -38.02
C PRO A 171 13.35 11.63 -37.97
N THR A 172 13.88 12.57 -37.19
CA THR A 172 15.32 12.66 -36.89
C THR A 172 15.72 11.51 -35.98
N LYS A 173 16.82 10.85 -36.27
CA LYS A 173 17.32 9.67 -35.55
C LYS A 173 18.20 10.09 -34.36
N LEU A 174 18.18 9.30 -33.30
CA LEU A 174 19.21 9.39 -32.27
C LEU A 174 20.50 8.77 -32.79
N ILE A 175 21.60 9.46 -32.66
CA ILE A 175 22.94 8.98 -33.04
C ILE A 175 23.68 8.59 -31.77
N PHE A 176 24.11 7.34 -31.68
CA PHE A 176 24.99 6.83 -30.63
C PHE A 176 26.46 7.10 -30.95
N SER A 177 27.36 6.63 -30.12
CA SER A 177 28.80 6.65 -30.43
C SER A 177 29.13 5.92 -31.71
N ASP A 178 30.25 6.29 -32.33
CA ASP A 178 30.67 5.73 -33.60
C ASP A 178 30.74 4.21 -33.62
N VAL A 179 31.18 3.60 -32.52
CA VAL A 179 31.24 2.14 -32.33
C VAL A 179 29.88 1.49 -32.41
N ILE A 180 28.87 2.03 -31.72
CA ILE A 180 27.52 1.48 -31.75
C ILE A 180 26.86 1.71 -33.11
N GLU A 181 27.08 2.88 -33.72
CA GLU A 181 26.55 3.18 -35.07
C GLU A 181 27.12 2.25 -36.12
N GLU A 182 28.42 1.92 -36.07
CA GLU A 182 29.05 0.96 -36.95
C GLU A 182 28.40 -0.43 -36.84
N GLU A 183 28.14 -0.90 -35.62
CA GLU A 183 27.50 -2.21 -35.43
C GLU A 183 26.02 -2.21 -35.84
N ILE A 184 25.31 -1.10 -35.64
CA ILE A 184 23.94 -0.93 -36.14
C ILE A 184 23.94 -1.00 -37.69
N GLU A 185 24.87 -0.36 -38.35
CA GLU A 185 24.94 -0.38 -39.83
C GLU A 185 25.33 -1.78 -40.33
N ASN A 186 26.29 -2.46 -39.70
CA ASN A 186 26.69 -3.83 -40.04
C ASN A 186 25.50 -4.79 -40.02
N ILE A 187 24.70 -4.76 -38.94
CA ILE A 187 23.51 -5.60 -38.80
C ILE A 187 22.40 -5.16 -39.77
N SER A 188 22.22 -3.85 -39.96
CA SER A 188 21.21 -3.31 -40.88
C SER A 188 21.53 -3.68 -42.32
N GLN A 189 22.81 -3.72 -42.69
CA GLN A 189 23.27 -4.13 -44.04
C GLN A 189 22.97 -5.61 -44.28
N LEU A 190 23.19 -6.48 -43.29
CA LEU A 190 22.80 -7.90 -43.37
C LEU A 190 21.32 -8.08 -43.69
N PHE A 191 20.43 -7.28 -43.07
CA PHE A 191 18.98 -7.31 -43.33
C PHE A 191 18.67 -6.81 -44.76
N LYS A 192 19.36 -5.78 -45.25
CA LYS A 192 19.20 -5.28 -46.62
C LYS A 192 19.61 -6.37 -47.63
N ASP A 193 20.77 -7.00 -47.41
CA ASP A 193 21.33 -8.00 -48.30
C ASP A 193 20.49 -9.28 -48.33
N THR A 194 19.86 -9.64 -47.23
CA THR A 194 18.97 -10.81 -47.15
C THR A 194 17.53 -10.52 -47.57
N GLY A 195 17.18 -9.26 -47.83
CA GLY A 195 15.84 -8.84 -48.19
C GLY A 195 14.77 -9.16 -47.13
N PHE A 196 15.14 -9.19 -45.85
CA PHE A 196 14.24 -9.52 -44.73
C PHE A 196 13.12 -8.50 -44.61
N LYS A 197 11.85 -8.98 -44.66
CA LYS A 197 10.68 -8.12 -44.55
C LYS A 197 10.29 -7.91 -43.09
N THR A 198 10.26 -6.67 -42.62
CA THR A 198 9.89 -6.29 -41.29
C THR A 198 8.93 -5.10 -41.30
N ALA A 199 8.14 -4.96 -40.22
CA ALA A 199 7.23 -3.83 -40.00
C ALA A 199 7.95 -2.59 -39.44
N CYS A 200 9.16 -2.75 -38.86
CA CYS A 200 9.98 -1.68 -38.32
C CYS A 200 11.21 -1.40 -39.19
N THR A 201 11.91 -0.31 -38.92
CA THR A 201 13.16 -0.01 -39.67
C THR A 201 14.26 -1.02 -39.32
N TYR A 202 15.15 -1.32 -40.27
CA TYR A 202 16.30 -2.21 -40.00
C TYR A 202 17.19 -1.70 -38.88
N ARG A 203 17.32 -0.36 -38.74
CA ARG A 203 18.03 0.28 -37.65
C ARG A 203 17.37 -0.03 -36.27
N GLU A 204 16.06 0.12 -36.20
CA GLU A 204 15.31 -0.21 -34.96
C GLU A 204 15.49 -1.67 -34.57
N LEU A 205 15.45 -2.56 -35.58
CA LEU A 205 15.63 -3.99 -35.39
C LEU A 205 17.04 -4.34 -34.91
N SER A 206 18.07 -3.74 -35.57
CA SER A 206 19.47 -3.89 -35.17
C SER A 206 19.71 -3.41 -33.73
N LEU A 207 19.10 -2.29 -33.35
CA LEU A 207 19.20 -1.74 -32.00
C LEU A 207 18.53 -2.64 -30.94
N LYS A 208 17.36 -3.22 -31.25
CA LYS A 208 16.68 -4.19 -30.36
C LYS A 208 17.55 -5.45 -30.18
N LEU A 209 18.21 -5.92 -31.22
CA LEU A 209 19.11 -7.06 -31.14
C LEU A 209 20.37 -6.77 -30.31
N LEU A 210 21.01 -5.61 -30.53
CA LEU A 210 22.17 -5.19 -29.74
C LEU A 210 21.82 -4.93 -28.26
N LYS A 211 20.57 -4.61 -27.94
CA LYS A 211 20.04 -4.48 -26.57
C LYS A 211 19.58 -5.82 -25.99
N GLU A 212 19.78 -6.93 -26.66
CA GLU A 212 19.36 -8.27 -26.24
C GLU A 212 17.87 -8.37 -25.91
N ASP A 213 16.98 -7.66 -26.66
CA ASP A 213 15.54 -7.68 -26.46
C ASP A 213 14.97 -9.10 -26.61
N LYS A 214 14.43 -9.64 -25.53
CA LYS A 214 13.98 -11.04 -25.43
C LYS A 214 12.91 -11.42 -26.47
N GLN A 215 12.03 -10.50 -26.83
CA GLN A 215 10.97 -10.77 -27.80
C GLN A 215 11.57 -10.83 -29.21
N THR A 216 12.47 -9.90 -29.55
CA THR A 216 13.18 -9.86 -30.81
C THR A 216 14.06 -11.10 -31.00
N TYR A 217 14.79 -11.51 -29.96
CA TYR A 217 15.61 -12.74 -30.03
C TYR A 217 14.75 -13.99 -30.26
N LYS A 218 13.63 -14.15 -29.60
CA LYS A 218 12.70 -15.27 -29.82
C LYS A 218 12.16 -15.29 -31.23
N MET A 219 11.82 -14.12 -31.80
CA MET A 219 11.32 -13.99 -33.15
C MET A 219 12.36 -14.48 -34.20
N PHE A 220 13.65 -14.20 -33.96
CA PHE A 220 14.69 -14.58 -34.92
C PHE A 220 15.27 -15.98 -34.72
N HIS A 221 15.17 -16.54 -33.49
CA HIS A 221 15.77 -17.84 -33.18
C HIS A 221 15.25 -18.98 -34.07
N ASP A 222 14.00 -18.91 -34.52
CA ASP A 222 13.33 -19.90 -35.36
C ASP A 222 13.41 -19.54 -36.87
N GLU A 223 14.02 -18.40 -37.25
CA GLU A 223 14.11 -17.94 -38.61
C GLU A 223 15.42 -18.37 -39.27
N PRO A 224 15.42 -18.73 -40.58
CA PRO A 224 16.63 -19.16 -41.29
C PRO A 224 17.76 -18.11 -41.32
N ILE A 225 17.43 -16.84 -41.17
CA ILE A 225 18.38 -15.73 -41.12
C ILE A 225 19.28 -15.80 -39.88
N TRP A 226 18.85 -16.47 -38.83
CA TRP A 226 19.57 -16.58 -37.57
C TRP A 226 20.99 -17.12 -37.74
N VAL A 227 21.17 -18.09 -38.62
CA VAL A 227 22.46 -18.69 -38.88
C VAL A 227 23.51 -17.66 -39.40
N LYS A 228 23.06 -16.65 -40.15
CA LYS A 228 23.91 -15.56 -40.66
C LYS A 228 23.99 -14.40 -39.64
N LEU A 229 22.97 -14.17 -38.90
CA LEU A 229 22.85 -13.07 -37.94
C LEU A 229 23.68 -13.31 -36.69
N GLN A 230 23.68 -14.52 -36.14
CA GLN A 230 24.38 -14.87 -34.90
C GLN A 230 25.89 -14.57 -34.92
N PRO A 231 26.68 -14.91 -35.98
CA PRO A 231 28.09 -14.54 -36.05
C PRO A 231 28.31 -13.02 -36.06
N VAL A 232 27.44 -12.27 -36.75
CA VAL A 232 27.55 -10.80 -36.84
C VAL A 232 27.25 -10.18 -35.47
N LEU A 233 26.24 -10.67 -34.77
CA LEU A 233 25.93 -10.22 -33.41
C LEU A 233 27.07 -10.52 -32.43
N ASN A 234 27.65 -11.71 -32.49
CA ASN A 234 28.76 -12.07 -31.60
C ASN A 234 29.98 -11.16 -31.80
N ASN A 235 30.32 -10.86 -33.05
CA ASN A 235 31.41 -9.93 -33.38
C ASN A 235 31.10 -8.52 -32.90
N ALA A 236 29.85 -8.06 -33.05
CA ALA A 236 29.39 -6.76 -32.58
C ALA A 236 29.53 -6.66 -31.06
N PHE A 237 29.12 -7.69 -30.33
CA PHE A 237 29.25 -7.72 -28.86
C PHE A 237 30.72 -7.73 -28.46
N GLU A 238 31.57 -8.52 -29.06
CA GLU A 238 33.00 -8.53 -28.73
C GLU A 238 33.64 -7.16 -28.96
N HIS A 239 33.31 -6.50 -30.08
CA HIS A 239 33.81 -5.16 -30.37
C HIS A 239 33.33 -4.12 -29.34
N MET A 240 32.03 -4.13 -29.01
CA MET A 240 31.47 -3.26 -27.98
C MET A 240 32.12 -3.53 -26.64
N TYR A 241 32.25 -4.80 -26.19
CA TYR A 241 32.83 -5.15 -24.90
C TYR A 241 34.31 -4.74 -24.78
N LEU A 242 35.07 -4.85 -25.84
CA LEU A 242 36.46 -4.38 -25.86
C LEU A 242 36.55 -2.86 -25.73
N HIS A 243 35.68 -2.14 -26.43
CA HIS A 243 35.72 -0.67 -26.41
C HIS A 243 35.27 -0.10 -25.03
N TYR A 244 34.18 -0.62 -24.46
CA TYR A 244 33.59 -0.12 -23.20
C TYR A 244 34.15 -0.81 -21.94
N ASN A 245 35.02 -1.79 -22.08
CA ASN A 245 35.61 -2.57 -20.99
C ASN A 245 34.58 -3.18 -20.03
N THR A 246 33.42 -3.57 -20.54
CA THR A 246 32.33 -4.24 -19.83
C THR A 246 31.70 -5.30 -20.70
N LYS A 247 31.21 -6.38 -20.09
CA LYS A 247 30.50 -7.47 -20.78
C LYS A 247 28.98 -7.37 -20.65
N ASN A 248 28.49 -6.26 -20.15
CA ASN A 248 27.05 -6.02 -19.95
C ASN A 248 26.58 -4.98 -20.98
N THR A 249 25.78 -5.41 -21.94
CA THR A 249 25.20 -4.53 -22.98
C THR A 249 24.28 -3.47 -22.38
N GLU A 250 23.56 -3.78 -21.32
CA GLU A 250 22.67 -2.84 -20.67
C GLU A 250 23.45 -1.66 -20.06
N ASP A 251 24.59 -1.91 -19.43
CA ASP A 251 25.45 -0.86 -18.88
C ASP A 251 25.98 0.06 -19.99
N ILE A 252 26.41 -0.50 -21.14
CA ILE A 252 26.89 0.28 -22.30
C ILE A 252 25.81 1.24 -22.79
N PHE A 253 24.60 0.76 -23.01
CA PHE A 253 23.52 1.62 -23.50
C PHE A 253 23.04 2.61 -22.44
N ASN A 254 23.12 2.29 -21.16
CA ASN A 254 22.79 3.22 -20.08
C ASN A 254 23.81 4.33 -19.96
N ASP A 255 25.11 4.03 -20.11
CA ASP A 255 26.18 5.04 -20.12
C ASP A 255 26.04 6.00 -21.30
N GLU A 256 25.74 5.49 -22.51
CA GLU A 256 25.46 6.30 -23.69
C GLU A 256 24.27 7.25 -23.48
N LYS A 257 23.15 6.73 -22.96
CA LYS A 257 21.97 7.55 -22.66
C LYS A 257 22.27 8.62 -21.62
N PHE A 258 23.06 8.27 -20.59
CA PHE A 258 23.46 9.20 -19.55
C PHE A 258 24.37 10.29 -20.11
N ALA A 259 25.37 9.94 -20.92
CA ALA A 259 26.25 10.88 -21.58
C ALA A 259 25.48 11.85 -22.51
N PHE A 260 24.55 11.32 -23.30
CA PHE A 260 23.67 12.11 -24.17
C PHE A 260 22.80 13.07 -23.35
N SER A 261 22.14 12.59 -22.29
CA SER A 261 21.26 13.41 -21.45
C SER A 261 22.03 14.53 -20.75
N LYS A 262 23.20 14.22 -20.21
CA LYS A 262 24.09 15.19 -19.55
C LYS A 262 24.64 16.22 -20.53
N GLY A 263 25.04 15.79 -21.74
CA GLY A 263 25.49 16.68 -22.80
C GLY A 263 24.40 17.66 -23.23
N ALA A 264 23.19 17.15 -23.49
CA ALA A 264 22.04 17.98 -23.88
C ALA A 264 21.69 19.01 -22.79
N VAL A 265 21.72 18.65 -21.51
CA VAL A 265 21.48 19.57 -20.41
C VAL A 265 22.59 20.61 -20.29
N THR A 266 23.84 20.20 -20.39
CA THR A 266 25.00 21.11 -20.28
C THR A 266 24.95 22.21 -21.34
N GLU A 267 24.52 21.89 -22.55
CA GLU A 267 24.42 22.84 -23.65
C GLU A 267 23.19 23.73 -23.63
N THR A 268 22.09 23.27 -23.01
CA THR A 268 20.78 23.95 -23.12
C THR A 268 20.26 24.54 -21.84
N VAL A 269 20.79 24.14 -20.68
CA VAL A 269 20.34 24.61 -19.37
C VAL A 269 21.37 25.58 -18.79
N LYS A 270 20.94 26.80 -18.56
CA LYS A 270 21.69 27.78 -17.77
C LYS A 270 21.08 27.84 -16.39
N GLN A 271 21.79 27.33 -15.41
CA GLN A 271 21.42 27.48 -14.01
C GLN A 271 22.32 28.53 -13.37
N THR A 272 21.75 29.65 -12.98
CA THR A 272 22.45 30.59 -12.16
C THR A 272 22.67 29.94 -10.80
N ILE A 273 23.91 29.70 -10.39
CA ILE A 273 24.23 29.03 -9.13
C ILE A 273 23.55 29.82 -8.02
N ALA A 274 22.39 29.38 -7.61
CA ALA A 274 21.74 29.91 -6.42
C ALA A 274 22.56 29.42 -5.23
N THR A 275 23.41 30.28 -4.66
CA THR A 275 24.21 30.02 -3.45
C THR A 275 23.36 29.75 -2.20
N LYS A 276 22.03 29.84 -2.31
CA LYS A 276 21.09 29.58 -1.21
C LYS A 276 20.50 28.19 -1.36
N LYS A 277 20.78 27.32 -0.38
CA LYS A 277 20.07 26.03 -0.25
C LYS A 277 18.58 26.26 -0.34
N THR A 278 17.90 25.46 -1.14
CA THR A 278 16.44 25.46 -1.24
C THR A 278 15.79 25.17 0.11
N LEU A 279 14.54 25.55 0.29
CA LEU A 279 13.81 25.26 1.53
C LEU A 279 13.75 23.74 1.76
N THR A 280 13.55 22.94 0.70
CA THR A 280 13.56 21.48 0.74
C THR A 280 14.90 20.94 1.24
N GLU A 281 16.03 21.42 0.72
CA GLU A 281 17.36 20.98 1.17
C GLU A 281 17.65 21.32 2.63
N LYS A 282 17.15 22.47 3.10
CA LYS A 282 17.28 22.86 4.52
C LYS A 282 16.48 21.93 5.43
N ILE A 283 15.24 21.62 5.04
CA ILE A 283 14.38 20.71 5.78
C ILE A 283 14.97 19.31 5.74
N ASP A 284 15.43 18.83 4.59
CA ASP A 284 16.02 17.52 4.40
C ASP A 284 17.31 17.34 5.20
N SER A 285 18.11 18.40 5.39
CA SER A 285 19.31 18.33 6.22
C SER A 285 19.03 17.96 7.69
N ILE A 286 17.80 18.18 8.16
CA ILE A 286 17.34 17.82 9.51
C ILE A 286 16.57 16.50 9.46
N LEU A 287 15.60 16.37 8.56
CA LEU A 287 14.68 15.24 8.53
C LEU A 287 15.27 13.94 7.99
N ILE A 288 16.27 14.01 7.08
CA ILE A 288 17.01 12.83 6.57
C ILE A 288 18.34 12.64 7.31
N HIS A 289 18.58 13.40 8.38
CA HIS A 289 19.83 13.26 9.13
C HIS A 289 19.96 11.85 9.70
N LYS A 290 21.13 11.21 9.50
CA LYS A 290 21.40 9.79 9.85
C LYS A 290 21.07 9.45 11.31
N ILE A 291 21.23 10.39 12.24
CA ILE A 291 20.96 10.20 13.67
C ILE A 291 19.59 10.75 14.07
N PHE A 292 19.22 11.97 13.62
CA PHE A 292 17.99 12.64 14.06
C PHE A 292 16.75 12.26 13.26
N GLY A 293 16.89 11.74 12.05
CA GLY A 293 15.74 11.41 11.18
C GLY A 293 14.78 10.39 11.80
N ILE A 294 15.32 9.32 12.40
CA ILE A 294 14.49 8.28 13.04
C ILE A 294 13.78 8.80 14.30
N PRO A 295 14.46 9.47 15.26
CA PRO A 295 13.81 10.09 16.41
C PRO A 295 12.70 11.09 16.03
N ILE A 296 12.93 11.94 15.03
CA ILE A 296 11.92 12.90 14.56
C ILE A 296 10.71 12.17 13.99
N PHE A 297 10.94 11.13 13.19
CA PHE A 297 9.85 10.30 12.67
C PHE A 297 9.02 9.66 13.80
N LEU A 298 9.69 9.06 14.78
CA LEU A 298 9.02 8.44 15.94
C LEU A 298 8.22 9.47 16.75
N PHE A 299 8.76 10.68 16.91
CA PHE A 299 8.05 11.78 17.59
C PHE A 299 6.80 12.20 16.82
N LEU A 300 6.88 12.35 15.49
CA LEU A 300 5.72 12.69 14.66
C LEU A 300 4.65 11.59 14.69
N MET A 301 5.06 10.32 14.62
CA MET A 301 4.14 9.20 14.72
C MET A 301 3.49 9.10 16.11
N TRP A 302 4.28 9.30 17.16
CA TRP A 302 3.75 9.39 18.52
C TRP A 302 2.71 10.53 18.62
N GLY A 303 2.99 11.69 18.05
CA GLY A 303 2.05 12.80 18.00
C GLY A 303 0.73 12.45 17.31
N ILE A 304 0.80 11.78 16.14
CA ILE A 304 -0.40 11.32 15.41
C ILE A 304 -1.20 10.33 16.26
N PHE A 305 -0.54 9.34 16.89
CA PHE A 305 -1.23 8.38 17.73
C PHE A 305 -1.85 9.03 18.95
N GLN A 306 -1.11 9.90 19.64
CA GLN A 306 -1.62 10.65 20.79
C GLN A 306 -2.86 11.47 20.41
N LEU A 307 -2.80 12.16 19.27
CA LEU A 307 -3.90 12.95 18.75
C LEU A 307 -5.11 12.08 18.40
N THR A 308 -4.87 10.90 17.81
CA THR A 308 -5.91 9.93 17.46
C THR A 308 -6.65 9.43 18.69
N PHE A 309 -5.93 9.03 19.73
CA PHE A 309 -6.56 8.47 20.92
C PHE A 309 -7.16 9.53 21.84
N VAL A 310 -6.52 10.70 22.02
CA VAL A 310 -7.05 11.77 22.88
C VAL A 310 -8.24 12.48 22.25
N LEU A 311 -8.12 12.93 21.00
CA LEU A 311 -9.25 13.63 20.34
C LEU A 311 -10.34 12.66 19.88
N GLY A 312 -9.99 11.42 19.57
CA GLY A 312 -10.94 10.43 19.10
C GLY A 312 -11.87 9.93 20.21
N ASN A 313 -11.44 9.91 21.46
CA ASN A 313 -12.28 9.44 22.57
C ASN A 313 -13.52 10.30 22.76
N ILE A 314 -13.44 11.62 22.61
CA ILE A 314 -14.60 12.51 22.78
C ILE A 314 -15.78 12.13 21.87
N PRO A 315 -15.63 12.05 20.53
CA PRO A 315 -16.73 11.59 19.68
C PRO A 315 -17.04 10.09 19.85
N MET A 316 -16.09 9.25 20.28
CA MET A 316 -16.35 7.84 20.59
C MET A 316 -17.34 7.71 21.75
N ASP A 317 -17.13 8.41 22.87
CA ASP A 317 -18.04 8.39 24.03
C ASP A 317 -19.45 8.88 23.66
N MET A 318 -19.54 9.89 22.78
CA MET A 318 -20.84 10.37 22.28
C MET A 318 -21.55 9.31 21.41
N ILE A 319 -20.81 8.62 20.55
CA ILE A 319 -21.33 7.55 19.68
C ILE A 319 -21.77 6.37 20.55
N ASP A 320 -20.97 5.98 21.52
CA ASP A 320 -21.28 4.88 22.44
C ASP A 320 -22.57 5.15 23.21
N THR A 321 -22.69 6.33 23.85
CA THR A 321 -23.92 6.78 24.54
C THR A 321 -25.12 6.79 23.59
N PHE A 322 -24.94 7.21 22.33
CA PHE A 322 -26.02 7.22 21.36
C PHE A 322 -26.51 5.80 21.03
N PHE A 323 -25.57 4.86 20.75
CA PHE A 323 -25.93 3.48 20.45
C PHE A 323 -26.50 2.75 21.66
N ALA A 324 -25.97 2.98 22.86
CA ALA A 324 -26.58 2.48 24.12
C ALA A 324 -28.04 2.95 24.28
N SER A 325 -28.30 4.23 24.04
CA SER A 325 -29.69 4.77 24.09
C SER A 325 -30.59 4.15 23.01
N LEU A 326 -30.05 3.80 21.82
CA LEU A 326 -30.84 3.10 20.81
C LEU A 326 -31.16 1.65 21.23
N ILE A 327 -30.23 0.95 21.85
CA ILE A 327 -30.44 -0.40 22.37
C ILE A 327 -31.54 -0.38 23.48
N ASP A 328 -31.43 0.56 24.43
CA ASP A 328 -32.44 0.75 25.46
C ASP A 328 -33.82 1.12 24.89
N GLY A 329 -33.83 1.95 23.85
CA GLY A 329 -35.03 2.30 23.09
C GLY A 329 -35.71 1.09 22.44
N THR A 330 -34.94 0.12 21.91
CA THR A 330 -35.54 -1.12 21.40
C THR A 330 -36.16 -1.97 22.46
N LYS A 331 -35.55 -2.06 23.64
CA LYS A 331 -36.12 -2.78 24.80
C LYS A 331 -37.42 -2.12 25.31
N GLN A 332 -37.48 -0.79 25.33
CA GLN A 332 -38.70 -0.05 25.69
C GLN A 332 -39.84 -0.22 24.66
N LEU A 333 -39.52 -0.24 23.35
CA LEU A 333 -40.53 -0.33 22.29
C LEU A 333 -41.09 -1.73 22.09
N PHE A 334 -40.24 -2.75 22.16
CA PHE A 334 -40.62 -4.14 21.85
C PHE A 334 -40.74 -5.02 23.10
N GLY A 335 -40.39 -4.49 24.30
CA GLY A 335 -40.30 -5.26 25.54
C GLY A 335 -39.04 -6.15 25.57
N ASP A 336 -38.79 -6.77 26.73
CA ASP A 336 -37.68 -7.73 26.89
C ASP A 336 -38.01 -9.08 26.23
N ASN A 337 -37.88 -9.13 24.92
CA ASN A 337 -38.10 -10.36 24.13
C ASN A 337 -36.93 -10.63 23.17
N GLU A 338 -36.94 -11.80 22.56
CA GLU A 338 -35.85 -12.27 21.65
C GLU A 338 -35.61 -11.32 20.47
N ILE A 339 -36.68 -10.73 19.93
CA ILE A 339 -36.57 -9.82 18.77
C ILE A 339 -35.88 -8.53 19.23
N SER A 340 -36.20 -8.02 20.40
CA SER A 340 -35.57 -6.85 20.99
C SER A 340 -34.05 -7.07 21.18
N SER A 341 -33.69 -8.24 21.77
CA SER A 341 -32.27 -8.60 21.96
C SER A 341 -31.53 -8.79 20.61
N MET A 342 -32.15 -9.47 19.63
CA MET A 342 -31.54 -9.64 18.32
C MET A 342 -31.28 -8.29 17.62
N ILE A 343 -32.24 -7.37 17.70
CA ILE A 343 -32.10 -6.04 17.08
C ILE A 343 -31.12 -5.19 17.87
N GLY A 344 -31.27 -5.13 19.22
CA GLY A 344 -30.44 -4.31 20.09
C GLY A 344 -29.02 -4.84 20.22
N ASP A 345 -28.87 -6.02 20.82
CA ASP A 345 -27.57 -6.57 21.18
C ASP A 345 -26.87 -7.24 19.97
N GLY A 346 -27.65 -7.69 18.96
CA GLY A 346 -27.10 -8.26 17.72
C GLY A 346 -26.80 -7.21 16.65
N ALA A 347 -27.84 -6.53 16.14
CA ALA A 347 -27.71 -5.64 14.98
C ALA A 347 -27.19 -4.25 15.34
N ILE A 348 -27.84 -3.56 16.32
CA ILE A 348 -27.48 -2.19 16.69
C ILE A 348 -26.09 -2.15 17.33
N ALA A 349 -25.79 -3.07 18.24
CA ALA A 349 -24.48 -3.19 18.85
C ALA A 349 -23.39 -3.48 17.80
N GLY A 350 -23.68 -4.38 16.84
CA GLY A 350 -22.73 -4.68 15.75
C GLY A 350 -22.43 -3.49 14.83
N VAL A 351 -23.44 -2.72 14.45
CA VAL A 351 -23.26 -1.46 13.69
C VAL A 351 -22.57 -0.40 14.54
N GLY A 352 -22.97 -0.29 15.82
CA GLY A 352 -22.37 0.62 16.80
C GLY A 352 -20.87 0.40 16.93
N ALA A 353 -20.42 -0.84 17.07
CA ALA A 353 -19.01 -1.20 17.16
C ALA A 353 -18.20 -0.74 15.93
N VAL A 354 -18.77 -0.74 14.73
CA VAL A 354 -18.07 -0.23 13.51
C VAL A 354 -17.98 1.29 13.54
N ILE A 355 -19.08 1.97 13.89
CA ILE A 355 -19.16 3.43 13.85
C ILE A 355 -18.36 4.05 15.00
N LEU A 356 -18.27 3.36 16.13
CA LEU A 356 -17.51 3.77 17.31
C LEU A 356 -16.04 4.09 16.98
N PHE A 357 -15.39 3.27 16.14
CA PHE A 357 -13.99 3.48 15.76
C PHE A 357 -13.79 4.45 14.59
N LEU A 358 -14.86 4.91 13.94
CA LEU A 358 -14.78 5.81 12.79
C LEU A 358 -14.02 7.12 13.09
N PRO A 359 -14.23 7.82 14.22
CA PRO A 359 -13.49 9.04 14.56
C PRO A 359 -11.98 8.80 14.62
N ASN A 360 -11.55 7.75 15.30
CA ASN A 360 -10.14 7.39 15.43
C ASN A 360 -9.51 7.10 14.07
N ILE A 361 -10.22 6.37 13.21
CA ILE A 361 -9.78 6.06 11.85
C ILE A 361 -9.65 7.33 11.01
N VAL A 362 -10.60 8.26 11.10
CA VAL A 362 -10.58 9.54 10.38
C VAL A 362 -9.39 10.40 10.80
N ILE A 363 -9.14 10.52 12.11
CA ILE A 363 -8.01 11.31 12.64
C ILE A 363 -6.68 10.67 12.23
N LEU A 364 -6.55 9.34 12.32
CA LEU A 364 -5.37 8.60 11.92
C LEU A 364 -5.10 8.78 10.42
N PHE A 365 -6.11 8.63 9.56
CA PHE A 365 -5.97 8.86 8.12
C PHE A 365 -5.62 10.30 7.80
N PHE A 366 -6.18 11.27 8.52
CA PHE A 366 -5.82 12.67 8.37
C PHE A 366 -4.32 12.88 8.62
N GLY A 367 -3.78 12.38 9.73
CA GLY A 367 -2.36 12.48 10.08
C GLY A 367 -1.46 11.80 9.05
N ILE A 368 -1.77 10.57 8.64
CA ILE A 368 -0.99 9.83 7.63
C ILE A 368 -1.04 10.53 6.28
N THR A 369 -2.22 10.96 5.80
CA THR A 369 -2.39 11.66 4.53
C THR A 369 -1.63 12.99 4.54
N LEU A 370 -1.57 13.69 5.67
CA LEU A 370 -0.78 14.91 5.82
C LEU A 370 0.72 14.63 5.63
N LEU A 371 1.27 13.60 6.29
CA LEU A 371 2.67 13.21 6.15
C LEU A 371 3.00 12.72 4.73
N GLU A 372 2.06 12.01 4.08
CA GLU A 372 2.23 11.48 2.73
C GLU A 372 2.22 12.61 1.69
N THR A 373 1.21 13.48 1.73
CA THR A 373 1.03 14.56 0.75
C THR A 373 2.07 15.66 0.85
N THR A 374 2.65 15.88 2.04
CA THR A 374 3.82 16.78 2.21
C THR A 374 5.10 16.23 1.60
N GLY A 375 5.17 14.91 1.30
CA GLY A 375 6.36 14.23 0.80
C GLY A 375 7.30 13.73 1.90
N TYR A 376 6.91 13.85 3.18
CA TYR A 376 7.74 13.39 4.31
C TYR A 376 7.89 11.87 4.35
N MET A 377 6.81 11.11 4.06
CA MET A 377 6.84 9.65 4.09
C MET A 377 7.84 9.04 3.11
N SER A 378 8.08 9.68 1.95
CA SER A 378 9.11 9.26 1.01
C SER A 378 10.52 9.33 1.61
N ARG A 379 10.80 10.38 2.42
CA ARG A 379 12.10 10.54 3.10
C ARG A 379 12.32 9.48 4.17
N VAL A 380 11.29 9.19 4.93
CA VAL A 380 11.34 8.13 5.96
C VAL A 380 11.57 6.76 5.33
N ALA A 381 10.86 6.47 4.23
CA ALA A 381 11.05 5.22 3.51
C ALA A 381 12.48 5.09 2.97
N PHE A 382 13.07 6.17 2.45
CA PHE A 382 14.47 6.21 2.03
C PHE A 382 15.45 5.99 3.19
N LEU A 383 15.22 6.66 4.33
CA LEU A 383 16.08 6.54 5.52
C LEU A 383 16.13 5.10 6.06
N LEU A 384 15.01 4.39 5.98
CA LEU A 384 14.85 3.05 6.56
C LEU A 384 15.03 1.92 5.55
N ASP A 385 15.16 2.22 4.25
CA ASP A 385 15.27 1.21 3.21
C ASP A 385 16.41 0.22 3.45
N GLY A 386 17.61 0.72 3.73
CA GLY A 386 18.76 -0.13 4.00
C GLY A 386 18.60 -1.06 5.21
N PHE A 387 17.77 -0.70 6.18
CA PHE A 387 17.42 -1.55 7.32
C PHE A 387 16.42 -2.63 6.91
N PHE A 388 15.33 -2.25 6.24
CA PHE A 388 14.26 -3.17 5.82
C PHE A 388 14.73 -4.16 4.75
N HIS A 389 15.63 -3.75 3.88
CA HIS A 389 16.24 -4.61 2.86
C HIS A 389 16.96 -5.84 3.46
N LYS A 390 17.59 -5.70 4.63
CA LYS A 390 18.21 -6.84 5.34
C LYS A 390 17.23 -7.95 5.72
N PHE A 391 15.95 -7.60 5.85
CA PHE A 391 14.85 -8.53 6.13
C PHE A 391 14.07 -8.95 4.89
N GLY A 392 14.51 -8.53 3.70
CA GLY A 392 13.87 -8.83 2.42
C GLY A 392 12.60 -8.01 2.16
N LEU A 393 12.46 -6.86 2.82
CA LEU A 393 11.36 -5.92 2.67
C LEU A 393 11.83 -4.68 1.90
N HIS A 394 10.96 -4.14 1.07
CA HIS A 394 11.17 -2.86 0.41
C HIS A 394 10.99 -1.70 1.40
N GLY A 395 11.75 -0.60 1.26
CA GLY A 395 11.64 0.55 2.17
C GLY A 395 10.23 1.13 2.30
N LYS A 396 9.41 1.06 1.24
CA LYS A 396 8.00 1.46 1.27
C LYS A 396 7.13 0.56 2.16
N SER A 397 7.54 -0.67 2.47
CA SER A 397 6.82 -1.56 3.39
C SER A 397 6.76 -1.02 4.81
N PHE A 398 7.67 -0.09 5.13
CA PHE A 398 7.69 0.56 6.43
C PHE A 398 6.40 1.32 6.75
N ILE A 399 5.81 2.00 5.76
CA ILE A 399 4.58 2.81 5.93
C ILE A 399 3.41 1.94 6.43
N PRO A 400 3.03 0.84 5.73
CA PRO A 400 2.00 -0.06 6.23
C PRO A 400 2.33 -0.69 7.59
N LEU A 401 3.59 -1.06 7.83
CA LEU A 401 3.98 -1.70 9.09
C LEU A 401 3.81 -0.76 10.30
N VAL A 402 4.26 0.48 10.18
CA VAL A 402 4.09 1.46 11.27
C VAL A 402 2.62 1.80 11.48
N THR A 403 1.84 1.95 10.40
CA THR A 403 0.40 2.15 10.50
C THR A 403 -0.28 0.99 11.25
N GLY A 404 0.27 -0.24 11.14
CA GLY A 404 -0.20 -1.44 11.81
C GLY A 404 -0.18 -1.37 13.34
N PHE A 405 0.72 -0.60 13.93
CA PHE A 405 0.72 -0.34 15.38
C PHE A 405 -0.48 0.48 15.86
N GLY A 406 -1.08 1.29 15.00
CA GLY A 406 -2.33 1.97 15.30
C GLY A 406 -3.53 1.08 15.00
N CYS A 407 -3.70 0.68 13.74
CA CYS A 407 -4.80 -0.17 13.28
C CYS A 407 -4.39 -0.96 12.03
N SER A 408 -4.68 -2.28 12.04
CA SER A 408 -4.35 -3.16 10.91
C SER A 408 -5.19 -2.86 9.65
N VAL A 409 -6.40 -2.31 9.77
CA VAL A 409 -7.27 -1.97 8.63
C VAL A 409 -6.61 -0.95 7.70
N PRO A 410 -6.25 0.27 8.16
CA PRO A 410 -5.52 1.23 7.33
C PRO A 410 -4.15 0.71 6.90
N ALA A 411 -3.49 -0.09 7.70
CA ALA A 411 -2.21 -0.70 7.36
C ALA A 411 -2.31 -1.59 6.11
N TYR A 412 -3.30 -2.47 6.04
CA TYR A 412 -3.57 -3.28 4.85
C TYR A 412 -3.90 -2.43 3.63
N MET A 413 -4.67 -1.35 3.81
CA MET A 413 -4.98 -0.43 2.71
C MET A 413 -3.73 0.33 2.22
N ALA A 414 -2.83 0.71 3.12
CA ALA A 414 -1.58 1.39 2.78
C ALA A 414 -0.61 0.50 1.97
N ALA A 415 -0.71 -0.82 2.08
CA ALA A 415 0.13 -1.75 1.32
C ALA A 415 -0.06 -1.65 -0.21
N ARG A 416 -1.11 -0.97 -0.69
CA ARG A 416 -1.31 -0.64 -2.13
C ARG A 416 -0.21 0.22 -2.71
N THR A 417 0.52 0.95 -1.89
CA THR A 417 1.68 1.76 -2.34
C THR A 417 2.83 0.90 -2.85
N LEU A 418 2.82 -0.39 -2.54
CA LEU A 418 3.79 -1.37 -3.03
C LEU A 418 3.34 -1.90 -4.39
N LYS A 419 4.13 -1.65 -5.42
CA LYS A 419 3.86 -2.02 -6.80
C LYS A 419 4.11 -3.51 -7.06
N ASN A 420 5.21 -4.04 -6.53
CA ASN A 420 5.54 -5.45 -6.64
C ASN A 420 4.55 -6.31 -5.85
N GLU A 421 3.91 -7.26 -6.52
CA GLU A 421 2.89 -8.12 -5.91
C GLU A 421 3.45 -8.99 -4.78
N LYS A 422 4.68 -9.53 -4.96
CA LYS A 422 5.31 -10.38 -3.94
C LYS A 422 5.68 -9.59 -2.70
N ASP A 423 6.24 -8.39 -2.85
CA ASP A 423 6.59 -7.53 -1.72
C ASP A 423 5.34 -7.01 -1.01
N ARG A 424 4.26 -6.73 -1.77
CA ARG A 424 2.96 -6.37 -1.22
C ARG A 424 2.38 -7.52 -0.42
N LEU A 425 2.35 -8.74 -0.95
CA LEU A 425 1.86 -9.92 -0.23
C LEU A 425 2.70 -10.19 1.02
N LEU A 426 4.03 -10.18 0.91
CA LEU A 426 4.92 -10.34 2.05
C LEU A 426 4.59 -9.32 3.16
N THR A 427 4.45 -8.04 2.80
CA THR A 427 4.11 -6.98 3.74
C THR A 427 2.73 -7.21 4.38
N LEU A 428 1.73 -7.61 3.58
CA LEU A 428 0.39 -7.93 4.08
C LEU A 428 0.42 -9.06 5.12
N PHE A 429 1.22 -10.12 4.90
CA PHE A 429 1.31 -11.24 5.84
C PHE A 429 1.90 -10.86 7.19
N ILE A 430 2.80 -9.87 7.24
CA ILE A 430 3.49 -9.48 8.47
C ILE A 430 2.85 -8.33 9.23
N ILE A 431 1.94 -7.56 8.62
CA ILE A 431 1.20 -6.49 9.32
C ILE A 431 0.48 -7.01 10.56
N GLY A 432 -0.01 -8.25 10.53
CA GLY A 432 -0.70 -8.88 11.66
C GLY A 432 0.14 -9.01 12.95
N PHE A 433 1.47 -8.98 12.85
CA PHE A 433 2.40 -9.00 13.99
C PHE A 433 2.53 -7.64 14.68
N MET A 434 2.16 -6.55 13.99
CA MET A 434 2.14 -5.21 14.60
C MET A 434 0.94 -5.13 15.53
N SER A 435 1.21 -4.93 16.82
CA SER A 435 0.14 -4.85 17.83
C SER A 435 -0.67 -3.58 17.66
N CYS A 436 -1.94 -3.70 17.28
CA CYS A 436 -2.85 -2.56 17.13
C CYS A 436 -3.43 -2.10 18.49
N GLY A 437 -4.00 -0.89 18.52
CA GLY A 437 -4.59 -0.31 19.72
C GLY A 437 -5.69 -1.17 20.38
N ALA A 438 -6.46 -1.93 19.61
CA ALA A 438 -7.50 -2.84 20.11
C ALA A 438 -6.97 -4.03 20.93
N ARG A 439 -5.67 -4.32 20.85
CA ARG A 439 -5.02 -5.34 21.72
C ARG A 439 -4.56 -4.76 23.07
N LEU A 440 -4.43 -3.45 23.17
CA LEU A 440 -3.90 -2.78 24.36
C LEU A 440 -4.69 -3.09 25.63
N PRO A 441 -6.03 -3.06 25.65
CA PRO A 441 -6.81 -3.42 26.85
C PRO A 441 -6.46 -4.81 27.42
N ILE A 442 -6.24 -5.79 26.53
CA ILE A 442 -5.85 -7.15 26.95
C ILE A 442 -4.46 -7.11 27.60
N TYR A 443 -3.52 -6.38 27.03
CA TYR A 443 -2.16 -6.26 27.62
C TYR A 443 -2.20 -5.54 28.95
N VAL A 444 -3.00 -4.46 29.08
CA VAL A 444 -3.17 -3.72 30.35
C VAL A 444 -3.76 -4.63 31.42
N LEU A 445 -4.81 -5.39 31.10
CA LEU A 445 -5.46 -6.30 32.02
C LEU A 445 -4.48 -7.37 32.56
N PHE A 446 -3.80 -8.08 31.65
CA PHE A 446 -2.88 -9.15 32.08
C PHE A 446 -1.60 -8.62 32.72
N THR A 447 -1.06 -7.49 32.25
CA THR A 447 0.11 -6.88 32.91
C THR A 447 -0.23 -6.32 34.27
N GLY A 448 -1.42 -5.72 34.43
CA GLY A 448 -1.92 -5.22 35.71
C GLY A 448 -2.18 -6.35 36.73
N ALA A 449 -2.60 -7.54 36.26
CA ALA A 449 -2.85 -8.69 37.15
C ALA A 449 -1.58 -9.37 37.66
N PHE A 450 -0.55 -9.47 36.82
CA PHE A 450 0.61 -10.33 37.12
C PHE A 450 1.92 -9.59 37.36
N PHE A 451 2.00 -8.30 37.07
CA PHE A 451 3.24 -7.52 37.22
C PHE A 451 3.03 -6.32 38.13
N ALA A 452 4.09 -5.86 38.77
CA ALA A 452 4.03 -4.67 39.62
C ALA A 452 3.65 -3.43 38.76
N PRO A 453 2.80 -2.53 39.28
CA PRO A 453 2.34 -1.34 38.54
C PRO A 453 3.47 -0.48 37.97
N GLU A 454 4.60 -0.43 38.66
CA GLU A 454 5.81 0.29 38.26
C GLU A 454 6.42 -0.27 36.96
N ASN A 455 6.26 -1.57 36.71
CA ASN A 455 6.84 -2.29 35.56
C ASN A 455 5.83 -2.51 34.41
N ALA A 456 4.55 -2.33 34.63
CA ALA A 456 3.50 -2.62 33.65
C ALA A 456 3.72 -1.89 32.31
N GLY A 457 4.07 -0.61 32.35
CA GLY A 457 4.36 0.17 31.15
C GLY A 457 5.59 -0.34 30.38
N ASN A 458 6.64 -0.74 31.08
CA ASN A 458 7.85 -1.30 30.45
C ASN A 458 7.55 -2.65 29.78
N ILE A 459 6.71 -3.47 30.39
CA ILE A 459 6.31 -4.78 29.84
C ILE A 459 5.45 -4.60 28.59
N ILE A 460 4.49 -3.69 28.63
CA ILE A 460 3.67 -3.35 27.44
C ILE A 460 4.59 -2.89 26.29
N PHE A 461 5.56 -2.03 26.60
CA PHE A 461 6.55 -1.59 25.60
C PHE A 461 7.34 -2.75 25.01
N LEU A 462 7.80 -3.70 25.86
CA LEU A 462 8.49 -4.91 25.40
C LEU A 462 7.59 -5.79 24.52
N ILE A 463 6.29 -5.91 24.83
CA ILE A 463 5.32 -6.65 24.01
C ILE A 463 5.23 -6.01 22.60
N TYR A 464 5.13 -4.69 22.51
CA TYR A 464 5.07 -3.99 21.22
C TYR A 464 6.35 -4.17 20.39
N ILE A 465 7.51 -4.03 21.03
CA ILE A 465 8.80 -4.24 20.34
C ILE A 465 8.96 -5.69 19.90
N SER A 466 8.63 -6.66 20.76
CA SER A 466 8.76 -8.08 20.42
C SER A 466 7.86 -8.47 19.23
N GLY A 467 6.64 -7.93 19.16
CA GLY A 467 5.76 -8.09 18.00
C GLY A 467 6.40 -7.58 16.70
N GLY A 468 7.00 -6.39 16.75
CA GLY A 468 7.72 -5.80 15.60
C GLY A 468 8.92 -6.65 15.16
N ILE A 469 9.75 -7.11 16.12
CA ILE A 469 10.89 -7.98 15.83
C ILE A 469 10.44 -9.33 15.23
N LEU A 470 9.41 -9.95 15.80
CA LEU A 470 8.84 -11.20 15.28
C LEU A 470 8.30 -11.01 13.87
N GLY A 471 7.65 -9.87 13.59
CA GLY A 471 7.21 -9.52 12.23
C GLY A 471 8.37 -9.45 11.24
N LEU A 472 9.49 -8.82 11.60
CA LEU A 472 10.67 -8.74 10.74
C LEU A 472 11.34 -10.11 10.53
N VAL A 473 11.40 -10.94 11.58
CA VAL A 473 11.90 -12.33 11.47
C VAL A 473 11.00 -13.15 10.56
N ALA A 474 9.67 -13.04 10.75
CA ALA A 474 8.69 -13.71 9.91
C ALA A 474 8.81 -13.25 8.44
N ALA A 475 9.05 -11.96 8.18
CA ALA A 475 9.30 -11.44 6.83
C ALA A 475 10.51 -12.13 6.19
N LYS A 476 11.62 -12.22 6.89
CA LYS A 476 12.83 -12.86 6.39
C LYS A 476 12.61 -14.36 6.09
N VAL A 477 11.92 -15.07 6.97
CA VAL A 477 11.58 -16.49 6.76
C VAL A 477 10.67 -16.65 5.54
N LEU A 478 9.60 -15.85 5.43
CA LEU A 478 8.68 -15.90 4.30
C LEU A 478 9.35 -15.52 2.97
N LYS A 479 10.28 -14.55 2.97
CA LYS A 479 11.06 -14.17 1.77
C LYS A 479 11.90 -15.34 1.26
N ILE A 480 12.55 -16.07 2.18
CA ILE A 480 13.43 -17.21 1.81
C ILE A 480 12.62 -18.43 1.36
N VAL A 481 11.51 -18.72 2.05
CA VAL A 481 10.75 -19.97 1.85
C VAL A 481 9.68 -19.84 0.78
N VAL A 482 8.92 -18.75 0.79
CA VAL A 482 7.69 -18.59 -0.02
C VAL A 482 7.86 -17.59 -1.16
N PHE A 483 8.34 -16.38 -0.84
CA PHE A 483 8.40 -15.26 -1.78
C PHE A 483 9.79 -15.07 -2.38
N LYS A 484 10.36 -16.12 -3.00
CA LYS A 484 11.63 -15.99 -3.73
C LYS A 484 11.46 -14.98 -4.87
N SER A 485 12.07 -13.81 -4.75
CA SER A 485 12.15 -12.78 -5.78
C SER A 485 13.56 -12.24 -5.84
N GLU A 486 14.00 -11.85 -7.02
CA GLU A 486 15.19 -11.03 -7.19
C GLU A 486 14.91 -9.66 -6.56
N ASP A 487 15.92 -9.09 -5.92
CA ASP A 487 15.80 -7.78 -5.30
C ASP A 487 15.76 -6.72 -6.41
N GLU A 488 14.64 -6.01 -6.50
CA GLU A 488 14.53 -4.88 -7.42
C GLU A 488 15.33 -3.69 -6.88
N PRO A 489 16.05 -2.97 -7.73
CA PRO A 489 16.77 -1.78 -7.30
C PRO A 489 15.78 -0.73 -6.77
N PHE A 490 16.05 -0.22 -5.58
CA PHE A 490 15.22 0.82 -4.95
C PHE A 490 15.45 2.16 -5.63
N VAL A 491 14.57 2.52 -6.54
CA VAL A 491 14.51 3.87 -7.12
C VAL A 491 13.32 4.61 -6.54
N MET A 492 13.57 5.57 -5.66
CA MET A 492 12.52 6.41 -5.08
C MET A 492 12.78 7.88 -5.37
N GLU A 493 11.80 8.54 -5.95
CA GLU A 493 11.80 9.99 -6.05
C GLU A 493 11.50 10.61 -4.69
N MET A 494 12.30 11.62 -4.32
CA MET A 494 11.99 12.49 -3.21
C MET A 494 11.27 13.73 -3.74
N PRO A 495 9.92 13.75 -3.74
CA PRO A 495 9.18 14.92 -4.21
C PRO A 495 9.53 16.14 -3.35
N LYS A 496 9.54 17.33 -3.92
CA LYS A 496 9.72 18.57 -3.15
C LYS A 496 8.63 18.70 -2.10
N TYR A 497 8.95 19.29 -0.93
CA TYR A 497 7.92 19.56 0.06
C TYR A 497 6.89 20.53 -0.51
N ARG A 498 5.64 20.13 -0.43
CA ARG A 498 4.50 20.96 -0.87
C ARG A 498 3.47 21.01 0.24
N MET A 499 2.90 22.21 0.44
CA MET A 499 1.73 22.32 1.32
C MET A 499 0.53 21.65 0.63
N PRO A 500 -0.07 20.62 1.26
CA PRO A 500 -1.20 19.94 0.68
C PRO A 500 -2.44 20.83 0.70
N SER A 501 -3.29 20.74 -0.33
CA SER A 501 -4.57 21.43 -0.32
C SER A 501 -5.54 20.73 0.65
N LEU A 502 -6.22 21.50 1.50
CA LEU A 502 -7.23 20.96 2.42
C LEU A 502 -8.32 20.16 1.69
N LYS A 503 -8.67 20.58 0.46
CA LYS A 503 -9.63 19.86 -0.38
C LYS A 503 -9.15 18.45 -0.74
N LEU A 504 -7.87 18.28 -1.05
CA LEU A 504 -7.27 16.97 -1.36
C LEU A 504 -7.28 16.08 -0.11
N ILE A 505 -6.83 16.59 1.03
CA ILE A 505 -6.83 15.85 2.29
C ILE A 505 -8.25 15.38 2.62
N TRP A 506 -9.22 16.30 2.61
CA TRP A 506 -10.61 15.97 2.92
C TRP A 506 -11.19 14.91 1.99
N HIS A 507 -10.93 15.03 0.67
CA HIS A 507 -11.40 14.04 -0.29
C HIS A 507 -10.78 12.66 -0.02
N THR A 508 -9.49 12.59 0.23
CA THR A 508 -8.78 11.33 0.52
C THR A 508 -9.30 10.69 1.80
N VAL A 509 -9.38 11.45 2.89
CA VAL A 509 -9.85 10.97 4.19
C VAL A 509 -11.31 10.51 4.13
N SER A 510 -12.20 11.32 3.54
CA SER A 510 -13.61 10.96 3.38
C SER A 510 -13.82 9.70 2.55
N ASN A 511 -13.05 9.55 1.47
CA ASN A 511 -13.13 8.35 0.63
C ASN A 511 -12.64 7.10 1.38
N GLN A 512 -11.58 7.23 2.16
CA GLN A 512 -11.08 6.13 2.99
C GLN A 512 -12.05 5.75 4.11
N ALA A 513 -12.64 6.73 4.79
CA ALA A 513 -13.68 6.53 5.80
C ALA A 513 -14.93 5.85 5.21
N TYR A 514 -15.39 6.31 4.04
CA TYR A 514 -16.51 5.68 3.33
C TYR A 514 -16.20 4.24 2.92
N MET A 515 -14.99 3.98 2.43
CA MET A 515 -14.57 2.61 2.08
C MET A 515 -14.53 1.70 3.31
N TYR A 516 -14.09 2.21 4.47
CA TYR A 516 -14.13 1.46 5.73
C TYR A 516 -15.56 1.10 6.11
N LEU A 517 -16.46 2.08 6.19
CA LEU A 517 -17.87 1.85 6.56
C LEU A 517 -18.55 0.87 5.62
N LYS A 518 -18.40 1.05 4.31
CA LYS A 518 -19.06 0.19 3.31
C LYS A 518 -18.54 -1.25 3.35
N LYS A 519 -17.24 -1.44 3.60
CA LYS A 519 -16.63 -2.76 3.54
C LYS A 519 -16.65 -3.50 4.87
N ALA A 520 -16.28 -2.82 5.96
CA ALA A 520 -16.24 -3.42 7.28
C ALA A 520 -17.66 -3.60 7.84
N GLY A 521 -18.53 -2.60 7.70
CA GLY A 521 -19.86 -2.59 8.29
C GLY A 521 -20.74 -3.79 7.90
N THR A 522 -20.76 -4.16 6.61
CA THR A 522 -21.60 -5.28 6.15
C THR A 522 -21.18 -6.62 6.74
N TYR A 523 -19.87 -6.89 6.75
CA TYR A 523 -19.35 -8.17 7.26
C TYR A 523 -19.40 -8.25 8.79
N ILE A 524 -19.16 -7.12 9.47
CA ILE A 524 -19.22 -7.08 10.94
C ILE A 524 -20.66 -7.23 11.41
N LEU A 525 -21.64 -6.60 10.74
CA LEU A 525 -23.05 -6.81 11.05
C LEU A 525 -23.45 -8.28 10.93
N ALA A 526 -23.08 -8.94 9.85
CA ALA A 526 -23.36 -10.36 9.66
C ALA A 526 -22.70 -11.23 10.76
N ALA A 527 -21.45 -10.90 11.10
CA ALA A 527 -20.72 -11.63 12.13
C ALA A 527 -21.29 -11.37 13.54
N SER A 528 -21.70 -10.12 13.86
CA SER A 528 -22.28 -9.80 15.17
C SER A 528 -23.62 -10.52 15.38
N LEU A 529 -24.46 -10.61 14.33
CA LEU A 529 -25.69 -11.41 14.38
C LEU A 529 -25.41 -12.91 14.57
N LEU A 530 -24.38 -13.44 13.89
CA LEU A 530 -23.95 -14.83 14.07
C LEU A 530 -23.44 -15.09 15.49
N ILE A 531 -22.62 -14.20 16.03
CA ILE A 531 -22.07 -14.32 17.39
C ILE A 531 -23.21 -14.18 18.41
N TRP A 532 -24.08 -13.19 18.23
CA TRP A 532 -25.27 -13.06 19.08
C TRP A 532 -26.08 -14.36 19.10
N PHE A 533 -26.35 -14.94 17.92
CA PHE A 533 -27.06 -16.22 17.85
C PHE A 533 -26.29 -17.33 18.57
N ALA A 534 -24.99 -17.46 18.31
CA ALA A 534 -24.15 -18.49 18.91
C ALA A 534 -24.02 -18.35 20.43
N SER A 535 -24.07 -17.14 20.96
CA SER A 535 -23.98 -16.85 22.41
C SER A 535 -25.32 -17.06 23.14
N ASN A 536 -26.46 -16.85 22.45
CA ASN A 536 -27.78 -16.89 23.07
C ASN A 536 -28.52 -18.20 22.89
N TYR A 537 -28.04 -19.12 22.04
CA TYR A 537 -28.70 -20.41 21.77
C TYR A 537 -27.75 -21.58 22.02
N PRO A 538 -28.30 -22.78 22.44
CA PRO A 538 -29.69 -23.08 22.72
C PRO A 538 -30.16 -22.48 24.07
N LYS A 539 -31.44 -22.13 24.18
CA LYS A 539 -32.03 -21.65 25.43
C LYS A 539 -32.53 -22.81 26.30
N TYR A 540 -32.48 -22.63 27.61
CA TYR A 540 -32.96 -23.59 28.63
C TYR A 540 -34.06 -22.94 29.50
N PRO A 541 -35.35 -22.93 29.03
CA PRO A 541 -36.41 -22.15 29.64
C PRO A 541 -36.62 -22.48 31.11
N LEU A 542 -36.60 -23.77 31.49
CA LEU A 542 -36.80 -24.23 32.86
C LEU A 542 -35.76 -23.69 33.84
N ILE A 543 -34.51 -23.52 33.38
CA ILE A 543 -33.43 -23.01 34.21
C ILE A 543 -33.50 -21.50 34.27
N GLN A 544 -33.89 -20.84 33.20
CA GLN A 544 -34.11 -19.39 33.20
C GLN A 544 -35.21 -18.99 34.18
N GLU A 545 -36.32 -19.72 34.20
CA GLU A 545 -37.43 -19.50 35.17
C GLU A 545 -36.96 -19.69 36.61
N ASP A 546 -36.13 -20.71 36.90
CA ASP A 546 -35.61 -20.96 38.24
C ASP A 546 -34.67 -19.81 38.70
N PHE A 547 -33.75 -19.33 37.82
CA PHE A 547 -32.88 -18.19 38.12
C PHE A 547 -33.68 -16.89 38.24
N THR A 548 -34.65 -16.62 37.38
CA THR A 548 -35.52 -15.45 37.47
C THR A 548 -36.28 -15.40 38.81
N SER A 549 -36.83 -16.53 39.23
CA SER A 549 -37.52 -16.61 40.52
C SER A 549 -36.57 -16.38 41.72
N LYS A 550 -35.31 -16.81 41.64
CA LYS A 550 -34.29 -16.56 42.66
C LYS A 550 -33.83 -15.10 42.66
N ILE A 551 -33.69 -14.45 41.49
CA ILE A 551 -33.36 -13.04 41.36
C ILE A 551 -34.46 -12.15 41.97
N GLU A 552 -35.73 -12.49 41.72
CA GLU A 552 -36.86 -11.76 42.32
C GLU A 552 -36.96 -11.93 43.85
N GLN A 553 -36.51 -13.05 44.38
CA GLN A 553 -36.51 -13.36 45.82
C GLN A 553 -35.25 -12.84 46.54
N ALA A 554 -34.23 -12.40 45.82
CA ALA A 554 -33.00 -11.89 46.41
C ALA A 554 -33.22 -10.60 47.23
N LYS A 555 -32.65 -10.58 48.42
CA LYS A 555 -32.89 -9.53 49.42
C LYS A 555 -31.95 -8.32 49.30
N SER A 556 -30.89 -8.44 48.51
CA SER A 556 -29.93 -7.35 48.30
C SER A 556 -29.60 -7.18 46.83
N ALA A 557 -29.25 -5.95 46.41
CA ALA A 557 -28.79 -5.67 45.06
C ALA A 557 -27.52 -6.44 44.69
N GLU A 558 -26.65 -6.72 45.66
CA GLU A 558 -25.44 -7.54 45.47
C GLU A 558 -25.78 -9.00 45.15
N GLU A 559 -26.77 -9.57 45.81
CA GLU A 559 -27.24 -10.93 45.59
C GLU A 559 -27.96 -11.05 44.23
N GLN A 560 -28.77 -10.03 43.85
CA GLN A 560 -29.37 -9.94 42.51
C GLN A 560 -28.34 -9.91 41.41
N ASN A 561 -27.32 -9.07 41.51
CA ASN A 561 -26.24 -8.98 40.53
C ASN A 561 -25.49 -10.31 40.42
N LYS A 562 -25.17 -10.94 41.56
CA LYS A 562 -24.47 -12.24 41.53
C LYS A 562 -25.29 -13.34 40.84
N LEU A 563 -26.58 -13.43 41.09
CA LEU A 563 -27.46 -14.39 40.43
C LEU A 563 -27.63 -14.10 38.95
N THR A 564 -27.65 -12.85 38.54
CA THR A 564 -27.69 -12.40 37.15
C THR A 564 -26.39 -12.81 36.42
N ASP A 565 -25.24 -12.62 37.03
CA ASP A 565 -23.95 -13.01 36.53
C ASP A 565 -23.81 -14.55 36.40
N GLU A 566 -24.32 -15.30 37.40
CA GLU A 566 -24.36 -16.76 37.35
C GLU A 566 -25.28 -17.28 36.21
N LEU A 567 -26.43 -16.62 35.98
CA LEU A 567 -27.30 -16.93 34.85
C LEU A 567 -26.61 -16.63 33.49
N ALA A 568 -25.95 -15.50 33.38
CA ALA A 568 -25.18 -15.11 32.18
C ALA A 568 -24.07 -16.12 31.90
N LEU A 569 -23.33 -16.52 32.91
CA LEU A 569 -22.29 -17.55 32.81
C LEU A 569 -22.88 -18.90 32.38
N TYR A 570 -23.99 -19.33 33.02
CA TYR A 570 -24.63 -20.60 32.62
C TYR A 570 -25.13 -20.59 31.18
N ASN A 571 -25.74 -19.49 30.72
CA ASN A 571 -26.21 -19.36 29.36
C ASN A 571 -25.05 -19.40 28.37
N LEU A 572 -23.98 -18.69 28.63
CA LEU A 572 -22.78 -18.67 27.74
C LEU A 572 -22.09 -20.04 27.70
N GLU A 573 -21.93 -20.71 28.85
CA GLU A 573 -21.32 -22.03 28.95
C GLU A 573 -22.06 -23.12 28.16
N ASN A 574 -23.39 -23.05 28.12
CA ASN A 574 -24.25 -24.02 27.46
C ASN A 574 -24.67 -23.59 26.04
N SER A 575 -24.29 -22.38 25.62
CA SER A 575 -24.52 -21.85 24.27
C SER A 575 -23.74 -22.63 23.21
N TYR A 576 -24.05 -22.38 21.93
CA TYR A 576 -23.24 -22.91 20.82
C TYR A 576 -21.79 -22.42 20.91
N LEU A 577 -21.59 -21.16 21.26
CA LEU A 577 -20.25 -20.58 21.44
C LEU A 577 -19.50 -21.29 22.57
N GLY A 578 -20.16 -21.52 23.73
CA GLY A 578 -19.58 -22.27 24.85
C GLY A 578 -19.23 -23.70 24.49
N LYS A 579 -20.08 -24.37 23.69
CA LYS A 579 -19.80 -25.73 23.18
C LYS A 579 -18.62 -25.76 22.21
N ILE A 580 -18.48 -24.73 21.35
CA ILE A 580 -17.33 -24.61 20.45
C ILE A 580 -16.06 -24.41 21.28
N GLY A 581 -16.08 -23.52 22.27
CA GLY A 581 -14.94 -23.28 23.15
C GLY A 581 -14.51 -24.55 23.91
N LYS A 582 -15.45 -25.34 24.45
CA LYS A 582 -15.15 -26.62 25.09
C LYS A 582 -14.65 -27.68 24.10
N PHE A 583 -15.12 -27.67 22.86
CA PHE A 583 -14.65 -28.55 21.80
C PHE A 583 -13.23 -28.20 21.35
N SER A 584 -12.90 -26.92 21.28
CA SER A 584 -11.56 -26.43 20.90
C SER A 584 -10.55 -26.42 22.04
N GLU A 585 -11.01 -26.44 23.30
CA GLU A 585 -10.16 -26.46 24.51
C GLU A 585 -8.99 -27.45 24.43
N PRO A 586 -9.15 -28.72 24.00
CA PRO A 586 -8.05 -29.67 23.93
C PRO A 586 -6.87 -29.20 23.09
N LEU A 587 -7.08 -28.33 22.10
CA LEU A 587 -6.03 -27.75 21.29
C LEU A 587 -5.21 -26.71 22.07
N PHE A 588 -5.81 -26.08 23.11
CA PHE A 588 -5.22 -25.00 23.86
C PHE A 588 -4.75 -25.41 25.27
N VAL A 589 -5.16 -26.58 25.76
CA VAL A 589 -4.65 -27.16 27.02
C VAL A 589 -3.11 -27.21 27.09
N PRO A 590 -2.36 -27.54 25.99
CA PRO A 590 -0.90 -27.51 26.02
C PRO A 590 -0.30 -26.11 26.26
N LEU A 591 -1.09 -25.04 26.04
CA LEU A 591 -0.72 -23.66 26.33
C LEU A 591 -1.11 -23.22 27.73
N GLY A 592 -1.77 -24.10 28.51
CA GLY A 592 -2.28 -23.84 29.83
C GLY A 592 -3.60 -23.07 29.83
N TYR A 593 -4.40 -23.11 28.74
CA TYR A 593 -5.69 -22.42 28.69
C TYR A 593 -6.83 -23.38 29.05
N ASP A 594 -7.81 -22.83 29.73
CA ASP A 594 -9.09 -23.45 29.98
C ASP A 594 -10.13 -23.04 28.90
N TRP A 595 -11.31 -23.59 28.98
CA TRP A 595 -12.40 -23.26 28.04
C TRP A 595 -12.79 -21.77 28.06
N LYS A 596 -12.64 -21.07 29.22
CA LYS A 596 -12.94 -19.64 29.36
C LYS A 596 -11.97 -18.79 28.56
N MET A 597 -10.68 -19.04 28.71
CA MET A 597 -9.64 -18.37 27.92
C MET A 597 -9.78 -18.68 26.44
N THR A 598 -10.19 -19.91 26.08
CA THR A 598 -10.41 -20.34 24.70
C THR A 598 -11.55 -19.56 24.05
N ILE A 599 -12.73 -19.45 24.74
CA ILE A 599 -13.86 -18.64 24.26
C ILE A 599 -13.45 -17.18 24.09
N ALA A 600 -12.71 -16.61 25.04
CA ALA A 600 -12.25 -15.24 24.93
C ALA A 600 -11.36 -15.00 23.69
N LEU A 601 -10.53 -15.98 23.29
CA LEU A 601 -9.78 -15.91 22.04
C LEU A 601 -10.68 -16.01 20.79
N GLU A 602 -11.70 -16.87 20.84
CA GLU A 602 -12.62 -17.08 19.73
C GLU A 602 -13.50 -15.83 19.50
N THR A 603 -14.03 -15.22 20.55
CA THR A 603 -14.76 -13.94 20.46
C THR A 603 -13.86 -12.81 19.98
N GLY A 604 -12.59 -12.82 20.39
CA GLY A 604 -11.57 -11.88 19.94
C GLY A 604 -11.21 -11.98 18.45
N LEU A 605 -11.67 -12.99 17.71
CA LEU A 605 -11.59 -13.02 16.25
C LEU A 605 -12.52 -12.00 15.61
N ALA A 606 -13.66 -11.73 16.20
CA ALA A 606 -14.59 -10.71 15.72
C ALA A 606 -14.01 -9.32 15.96
N ALA A 607 -13.73 -9.01 17.24
CA ALA A 607 -13.13 -7.76 17.66
C ALA A 607 -12.27 -8.00 18.92
N LYS A 608 -11.07 -7.46 18.96
CA LYS A 608 -10.08 -7.78 20.00
C LYS A 608 -10.48 -7.25 21.38
N GLU A 609 -11.14 -6.14 21.43
CA GLU A 609 -11.65 -5.49 22.64
C GLU A 609 -12.72 -6.34 23.37
N ILE A 610 -13.46 -7.17 22.64
CA ILE A 610 -14.49 -8.06 23.24
C ILE A 610 -13.86 -9.13 24.17
N VAL A 611 -12.57 -9.42 24.01
CA VAL A 611 -11.86 -10.38 24.87
C VAL A 611 -11.98 -10.02 26.34
N VAL A 612 -11.84 -8.73 26.69
CA VAL A 612 -11.87 -8.25 28.08
C VAL A 612 -13.28 -8.39 28.69
N SER A 613 -14.31 -7.93 27.98
CA SER A 613 -15.69 -8.08 28.44
C SER A 613 -16.13 -9.55 28.50
N THR A 614 -15.72 -10.38 27.54
CA THR A 614 -15.97 -11.84 27.62
C THR A 614 -15.32 -12.46 28.84
N LEU A 615 -14.08 -12.10 29.17
CA LEU A 615 -13.44 -12.56 30.42
C LEU A 615 -14.19 -12.03 31.66
N GLY A 616 -14.68 -10.79 31.62
CA GLY A 616 -15.51 -10.22 32.69
C GLY A 616 -16.74 -11.08 32.99
N ILE A 617 -17.50 -11.43 31.94
CA ILE A 617 -18.70 -12.31 32.08
C ILE A 617 -18.29 -13.70 32.57
N LEU A 618 -17.24 -14.32 31.96
CA LEU A 618 -16.82 -15.67 32.31
C LEU A 618 -16.26 -15.82 33.71
N TYR A 619 -15.78 -14.73 34.31
CA TYR A 619 -15.35 -14.69 35.71
C TYR A 619 -16.40 -14.09 36.67
N GLY A 620 -17.66 -13.86 36.19
CA GLY A 620 -18.82 -13.48 36.99
C GLY A 620 -18.74 -12.06 37.58
N LEU A 621 -18.42 -11.08 36.72
CA LEU A 621 -18.37 -9.65 37.06
C LEU A 621 -19.26 -8.78 36.15
N GLY A 622 -20.05 -9.42 35.26
CA GLY A 622 -20.98 -8.76 34.36
C GLY A 622 -20.30 -8.13 33.13
N ASP A 623 -21.15 -7.63 32.22
CA ASP A 623 -20.76 -7.05 30.93
C ASP A 623 -20.03 -5.70 31.02
N GLY A 624 -20.14 -5.00 32.15
CA GLY A 624 -19.55 -3.67 32.41
C GLY A 624 -18.11 -3.70 32.92
N SER A 625 -17.44 -4.86 32.92
CA SER A 625 -16.06 -4.96 33.38
C SER A 625 -15.08 -4.47 32.32
N ASP A 626 -14.27 -3.47 32.66
CA ASP A 626 -13.17 -2.96 31.83
C ASP A 626 -11.80 -3.47 32.31
N GLU A 627 -10.74 -3.15 31.55
CA GLU A 627 -9.35 -3.54 31.84
C GLU A 627 -8.81 -2.98 33.17
N ASN A 628 -9.46 -1.98 33.76
CA ASN A 628 -9.07 -1.35 35.01
C ASN A 628 -9.93 -1.84 36.20
N SER A 629 -10.89 -2.73 35.96
CA SER A 629 -11.76 -3.27 36.99
C SER A 629 -11.00 -4.10 38.01
N LYS A 630 -10.81 -3.59 39.22
CA LYS A 630 -10.05 -4.27 40.28
C LYS A 630 -10.52 -5.71 40.53
N GLY A 631 -11.82 -5.95 40.50
CA GLY A 631 -12.41 -7.26 40.69
C GLY A 631 -12.01 -8.25 39.57
N LEU A 632 -11.93 -7.79 38.31
CA LEU A 632 -11.50 -8.65 37.19
C LEU A 632 -9.99 -8.97 37.27
N VAL A 633 -9.17 -7.99 37.60
CA VAL A 633 -7.74 -8.15 37.81
C VAL A 633 -7.44 -9.18 38.90
N GLU A 634 -8.13 -9.10 40.06
CA GLU A 634 -7.98 -10.06 41.16
C GLU A 634 -8.42 -11.47 40.77
N LYS A 635 -9.60 -11.62 40.14
CA LYS A 635 -10.09 -12.93 39.71
C LYS A 635 -9.22 -13.59 38.64
N ILE A 636 -8.66 -12.82 37.70
CA ILE A 636 -7.71 -13.32 36.71
C ILE A 636 -6.46 -13.81 37.40
N LYS A 637 -5.95 -13.05 38.37
CA LYS A 637 -4.73 -13.43 39.11
C LYS A 637 -4.92 -14.73 39.91
N ASP A 638 -6.11 -14.92 40.50
CA ASP A 638 -6.42 -16.08 41.35
C ASP A 638 -6.68 -17.36 40.49
N ASN A 639 -7.27 -17.21 39.32
CA ASN A 639 -7.71 -18.35 38.50
C ASN A 639 -6.77 -18.72 37.37
N ILE A 640 -5.94 -17.81 36.89
CA ILE A 640 -5.05 -18.06 35.74
C ILE A 640 -3.60 -18.17 36.24
N PRO A 641 -2.88 -19.28 35.96
CA PRO A 641 -1.46 -19.38 36.27
C PRO A 641 -0.62 -18.35 35.50
N PHE A 642 0.44 -17.85 36.11
CA PHE A 642 1.34 -16.86 35.47
C PHE A 642 1.87 -17.32 34.10
N ALA A 643 2.25 -18.61 33.98
CA ALA A 643 2.74 -19.17 32.73
C ALA A 643 1.67 -19.12 31.62
N SER A 644 0.38 -19.39 31.98
CA SER A 644 -0.75 -19.29 31.06
C SER A 644 -1.00 -17.84 30.63
N ALA A 645 -0.87 -16.89 31.56
CA ALA A 645 -1.00 -15.46 31.27
C ALA A 645 0.05 -14.95 30.26
N VAL A 646 1.32 -15.31 30.45
CA VAL A 646 2.41 -14.97 29.52
C VAL A 646 2.17 -15.60 28.15
N SER A 647 1.77 -16.87 28.13
CA SER A 647 1.41 -17.60 26.91
C SER A 647 0.26 -16.90 26.16
N PHE A 648 -0.77 -16.46 26.89
CA PHE A 648 -1.94 -15.78 26.35
C PHE A 648 -1.57 -14.43 25.70
N ILE A 649 -0.72 -13.64 26.35
CA ILE A 649 -0.19 -12.40 25.79
C ILE A 649 0.53 -12.67 24.47
N VAL A 650 1.40 -13.69 24.42
CA VAL A 650 2.13 -14.06 23.20
C VAL A 650 1.17 -14.54 22.09
N PHE A 651 0.18 -15.34 22.44
CA PHE A 651 -0.82 -15.79 21.47
C PHE A 651 -1.63 -14.61 20.88
N VAL A 652 -2.14 -13.74 21.75
CA VAL A 652 -2.91 -12.55 21.37
C VAL A 652 -2.09 -11.60 20.47
N MET A 653 -0.79 -11.50 20.73
CA MET A 653 0.11 -10.65 19.93
C MET A 653 0.20 -11.09 18.46
N ILE A 654 0.06 -12.38 18.15
CA ILE A 654 0.41 -12.94 16.85
C ILE A 654 -0.81 -13.42 16.06
N TYR A 655 -1.82 -14.02 16.73
CA TYR A 655 -2.93 -14.68 16.05
C TYR A 655 -3.72 -13.73 15.13
N LEU A 656 -4.57 -14.30 14.28
CA LEU A 656 -5.31 -13.62 13.22
C LEU A 656 -5.82 -12.23 13.68
N PRO A 657 -5.65 -11.17 12.86
CA PRO A 657 -6.24 -9.88 13.14
C PRO A 657 -7.78 -9.95 13.17
N CYS A 658 -8.45 -8.90 13.66
CA CYS A 658 -9.90 -8.85 13.75
C CYS A 658 -10.58 -9.07 12.39
N LEU A 659 -11.86 -9.44 12.38
CA LEU A 659 -12.61 -9.76 11.17
C LEU A 659 -12.56 -8.61 10.14
N ALA A 660 -12.71 -7.36 10.59
CA ALA A 660 -12.61 -6.19 9.71
C ALA A 660 -11.28 -6.14 8.96
N ALA A 661 -10.18 -6.33 9.67
CA ALA A 661 -8.84 -6.33 9.08
C ALA A 661 -8.64 -7.53 8.15
N SER A 662 -9.14 -8.70 8.52
CA SER A 662 -9.09 -9.93 7.71
C SER A 662 -9.83 -9.79 6.38
N MET A 663 -10.97 -9.11 6.37
CA MET A 663 -11.73 -8.83 5.15
C MET A 663 -11.01 -7.84 4.23
N VAL A 664 -10.39 -6.80 4.80
CA VAL A 664 -9.57 -5.87 4.02
C VAL A 664 -8.34 -6.60 3.46
N PHE A 665 -7.66 -7.41 4.28
CA PHE A 665 -6.55 -8.25 3.83
C PHE A 665 -6.94 -9.12 2.63
N THR A 666 -8.07 -9.85 2.70
CA THR A 666 -8.56 -10.73 1.64
C THR A 666 -8.67 -10.01 0.30
N ARG A 667 -9.16 -8.77 0.34
CA ARG A 667 -9.31 -7.95 -0.85
C ARG A 667 -7.97 -7.44 -1.37
N GLU A 668 -7.09 -6.96 -0.49
CA GLU A 668 -5.79 -6.42 -0.89
C GLU A 668 -4.81 -7.51 -1.36
N ALA A 669 -4.98 -8.72 -0.82
CA ALA A 669 -4.22 -9.90 -1.25
C ALA A 669 -4.76 -10.56 -2.53
N GLY A 670 -5.99 -10.22 -2.96
CA GLY A 670 -6.58 -10.71 -4.21
C GLY A 670 -7.37 -12.02 -4.10
N GLY A 671 -7.80 -12.45 -2.90
CA GLY A 671 -8.71 -13.58 -2.77
C GLY A 671 -8.72 -14.31 -1.43
N TRP A 672 -9.78 -15.11 -1.24
CA TRP A 672 -10.02 -15.87 -0.01
C TRP A 672 -8.94 -16.92 0.31
N LYS A 673 -8.26 -17.47 -0.69
CA LYS A 673 -7.15 -18.42 -0.49
C LYS A 673 -6.04 -17.84 0.37
N TYR A 674 -5.73 -16.56 0.21
CA TYR A 674 -4.70 -15.89 1.00
C TYR A 674 -5.13 -15.68 2.45
N LEU A 675 -6.43 -15.51 2.71
CA LEU A 675 -6.95 -15.46 4.08
C LEU A 675 -6.75 -16.80 4.81
N VAL A 676 -6.99 -17.91 4.13
CA VAL A 676 -6.72 -19.25 4.71
C VAL A 676 -5.22 -19.40 5.03
N TYR A 677 -4.35 -18.94 4.12
CA TYR A 677 -2.90 -18.96 4.37
C TYR A 677 -2.51 -18.06 5.55
N LEU A 678 -3.07 -16.84 5.62
CA LEU A 678 -2.83 -15.94 6.75
C LEU A 678 -3.31 -16.55 8.06
N PHE A 679 -4.54 -17.08 8.08
CA PHE A 679 -5.11 -17.74 9.26
C PHE A 679 -4.20 -18.88 9.74
N THR A 680 -3.83 -19.79 8.84
CA THR A 680 -2.97 -20.92 9.18
C THR A 680 -1.60 -20.45 9.67
N PHE A 681 -0.98 -19.53 8.95
CA PHE A 681 0.35 -19.01 9.28
C PHE A 681 0.36 -18.31 10.64
N THR A 682 -0.55 -17.37 10.89
CA THR A 682 -0.56 -16.60 12.14
C THR A 682 -0.99 -17.44 13.32
N THR A 683 -2.00 -18.33 13.16
CA THR A 683 -2.49 -19.19 14.25
C THR A 683 -1.47 -20.25 14.63
N VAL A 684 -0.84 -20.92 13.65
CA VAL A 684 0.22 -21.91 13.93
C VAL A 684 1.44 -21.23 14.58
N THR A 685 1.85 -20.08 14.05
CA THR A 685 2.98 -19.33 14.65
C THR A 685 2.64 -18.87 16.06
N ALA A 686 1.43 -18.35 16.31
CA ALA A 686 0.96 -17.97 17.64
C ALA A 686 0.97 -19.16 18.59
N TRP A 687 0.44 -20.32 18.16
CA TRP A 687 0.37 -21.52 18.95
C TRP A 687 1.77 -22.02 19.34
N VAL A 688 2.69 -22.12 18.38
CA VAL A 688 4.06 -22.58 18.64
C VAL A 688 4.81 -21.66 19.60
N LEU A 689 4.73 -20.35 19.38
CA LEU A 689 5.43 -19.38 20.22
C LEU A 689 4.80 -19.28 21.61
N ALA A 690 3.48 -19.37 21.72
CA ALA A 690 2.78 -19.41 23.00
C ALA A 690 3.11 -20.70 23.78
N PHE A 691 3.23 -21.86 23.10
CA PHE A 691 3.67 -23.11 23.71
C PHE A 691 5.09 -23.02 24.26
N ILE A 692 5.99 -22.43 23.48
CA ILE A 692 7.38 -22.20 23.93
C ILE A 692 7.38 -21.27 25.14
N ALA A 693 6.65 -20.15 25.09
CA ALA A 693 6.54 -19.20 26.17
C ALA A 693 5.97 -19.84 27.45
N TYR A 694 4.90 -20.65 27.32
CA TYR A 694 4.30 -21.38 28.43
C TYR A 694 5.32 -22.28 29.14
N ASN A 695 6.02 -23.13 28.35
CA ASN A 695 6.97 -24.09 28.92
C ASN A 695 8.22 -23.41 29.54
N ILE A 696 8.73 -22.35 28.89
CA ILE A 696 9.86 -21.59 29.46
C ILE A 696 9.42 -20.92 30.76
N THR A 697 8.27 -20.27 30.78
CA THR A 697 7.77 -19.58 32.00
C THR A 697 7.50 -20.58 33.11
N LYS A 698 6.92 -21.76 32.80
CA LYS A 698 6.66 -22.83 33.76
C LYS A 698 7.95 -23.43 34.37
N LEU A 699 9.07 -23.35 33.65
CA LEU A 699 10.36 -23.80 34.16
C LEU A 699 11.05 -22.75 35.04
N LEU A 700 10.70 -21.47 34.87
CA LEU A 700 11.32 -20.36 35.59
C LEU A 700 10.57 -19.97 36.86
N VAL A 701 9.30 -20.33 36.98
CA VAL A 701 8.41 -20.08 38.10
C VAL A 701 8.07 -21.40 38.81
#